data_c8a5c04a6e4fca0c3699438f67bb56e8
#
_entry.id   c8a5c04a6e4fca0c3699438f67bb56e8
#
_cell.length_a   1.000
_cell.length_b   1.000
_cell.length_c   1.000
_cell.angle_alpha   90.00
_cell.angle_beta   90.00
_cell.angle_gamma   90.00
#
_symmetry.space_group_name_H-M   'P 1'
#
loop_
_entity.id
_entity.type
_entity.pdbx_description
1 polymer ?
#
loop_
_entity_poly.entity_id
_entity_poly.type
_entity_poly.pdbx_seq_one_letter_code
_entity_poly.pdbx_strand_id
1 'polypeptide(L)'
;MNENLEEIHGYVEELVFRKPENGFTVLELSTEEEYITVVGVLPEVNVGEELKLRGSWSVHQTFGKQFRAELCERSLPSTAADLYRYLASGAVKGIGPKTAQKIIERFGDEAFEVLEKHPKSLALINGISLSKAEKICQAFNEQFSVRQVMIALERLGLTASECLKIYRLYGANSVEVVEMNPYVLCGEGIGIGFERAEQIADEMDVKPAPEFRIQAGVMHVIKHNLRNGHTCLPREKVIAPSIGLLDTNSDEIEKAIDSLLDGHKLEHFTMNQKEFIALFKIYSDELSASERIKVFLKFPPAGKPTLLQDIENIERDECIVYDEKQKEAIIKAIDKGILILTGGPGTGKTTTLNGILKLFERDGLEVVLAAPTGRAAKRMSEITGREAKTIHRLLEVEWDKNDNPHFKHDMQDPLKADAVIVDELSMVDITLFSSLLNALPLGCRLIMVGDSDQLPAVGAGNVLHDLIESKTLPVVELKKVFRQAMKSRIVTNAHDIVAGKMPDLETKDNDFFFMKRTSPASVVSTISELCSKRLPKAYDFDSINDIQVLCPSRKGECGSVNINKMLQYVLNPPSKNKREVTLAGKTLREGDKVMQIKNNYDILWTKGNDEGSGIFNGDIGIIEKIDCVSSAFSVNFEDRIAVYSFENANEIEHAYAVTVHKSQGNEFKAVVMPVFNVVPNLCYRNLLYTAVTRAKNIMVLVGSADVVYNMTMNNSRTKRYTALKYFLTEAEDD
;
A
#
# COMPACT_ATOMS: atom_id res chain seq x y z
N MET A 1 -12.03 2.07 26.62
CA MET A 1 -12.45 1.12 27.68
C MET A 1 -11.24 0.92 28.53
N ASN A 2 -11.28 1.43 29.77
CA ASN A 2 -10.20 1.22 30.73
C ASN A 2 -10.30 -0.23 31.24
N GLU A 3 -9.59 -1.14 30.62
CA GLU A 3 -9.20 -2.38 31.30
C GLU A 3 -8.16 -2.00 32.33
N ASN A 4 -8.33 -2.49 33.57
CA ASN A 4 -7.38 -2.30 34.66
C ASN A 4 -6.02 -2.93 34.24
N LEU A 5 -5.13 -2.10 33.68
CA LEU A 5 -3.76 -2.50 33.45
C LEU A 5 -3.07 -2.59 34.83
N GLU A 6 -2.53 -3.75 35.15
CA GLU A 6 -1.69 -3.93 36.32
C GLU A 6 -0.29 -3.37 36.05
N GLU A 7 0.35 -2.90 37.09
CA GLU A 7 1.70 -2.35 37.04
C GLU A 7 2.66 -3.29 37.78
N ILE A 8 3.76 -3.67 37.13
CA ILE A 8 4.85 -4.42 37.74
C ILE A 8 6.16 -3.66 37.54
N HIS A 9 7.05 -3.81 38.49
CA HIS A 9 8.34 -3.15 38.53
C HIS A 9 9.45 -4.16 38.91
N GLY A 10 10.57 -4.10 38.19
CA GLY A 10 11.69 -4.99 38.44
C GLY A 10 12.85 -4.80 37.46
N TYR A 11 13.86 -5.65 37.61
CA TYR A 11 15.07 -5.64 36.80
C TYR A 11 15.04 -6.77 35.77
N VAL A 12 15.52 -6.49 34.55
CA VAL A 12 15.68 -7.52 33.51
C VAL A 12 16.82 -8.47 33.95
N GLU A 13 16.46 -9.69 34.30
CA GLU A 13 17.43 -10.72 34.69
C GLU A 13 18.02 -11.43 33.47
N GLU A 14 17.15 -11.82 32.51
CA GLU A 14 17.56 -12.51 31.32
C GLU A 14 16.69 -12.07 30.12
N LEU A 15 17.34 -11.90 28.97
CA LEU A 15 16.67 -11.69 27.68
C LEU A 15 16.55 -13.07 27.01
N VAL A 16 15.37 -13.68 27.11
CA VAL A 16 15.14 -15.05 26.61
C VAL A 16 15.04 -15.03 25.07
N PHE A 17 14.36 -14.06 24.51
CA PHE A 17 14.18 -13.93 23.07
C PHE A 17 13.89 -12.47 22.67
N ARG A 18 14.47 -12.04 21.57
CA ARG A 18 14.13 -10.76 20.95
C ARG A 18 14.12 -10.87 19.43
N LYS A 19 13.08 -10.32 18.81
CA LYS A 19 13.01 -10.15 17.38
C LYS A 19 13.35 -8.70 17.03
N PRO A 20 14.53 -8.43 16.44
CA PRO A 20 14.99 -7.04 16.18
C PRO A 20 14.08 -6.23 15.26
N GLU A 21 13.40 -6.91 14.33
CA GLU A 21 12.58 -6.28 13.29
C GLU A 21 11.32 -5.59 13.81
N ASN A 22 10.71 -6.13 14.86
CA ASN A 22 9.44 -5.62 15.41
C ASN A 22 9.50 -5.31 16.91
N GLY A 23 10.65 -5.53 17.57
CA GLY A 23 10.83 -5.28 18.98
C GLY A 23 10.13 -6.29 19.92
N PHE A 24 9.54 -7.37 19.38
CA PHE A 24 8.94 -8.40 20.23
C PHE A 24 10.01 -9.04 21.10
N THR A 25 9.79 -9.00 22.41
CA THR A 25 10.75 -9.40 23.42
C THR A 25 10.09 -10.34 24.41
N VAL A 26 10.81 -11.39 24.77
CA VAL A 26 10.52 -12.26 25.92
C VAL A 26 11.69 -12.13 26.87
N LEU A 27 11.42 -11.70 28.09
CA LEU A 27 12.44 -11.52 29.10
C LEU A 27 11.98 -12.07 30.48
N GLU A 28 12.92 -12.36 31.35
CA GLU A 28 12.66 -12.60 32.78
C GLU A 28 12.91 -11.31 33.55
N LEU A 29 11.87 -10.84 34.23
CA LEU A 29 11.91 -9.68 35.12
C LEU A 29 12.02 -10.14 36.56
N SER A 30 13.07 -9.75 37.25
CA SER A 30 13.28 -9.98 38.69
C SER A 30 12.57 -8.87 39.46
N THR A 31 11.50 -9.21 40.15
CA THR A 31 10.81 -8.32 41.10
C THR A 31 11.28 -8.59 42.51
N GLU A 32 10.82 -7.82 43.51
CA GLU A 32 11.13 -8.06 44.91
C GLU A 32 10.60 -9.41 45.45
N GLU A 33 9.58 -9.96 44.79
CA GLU A 33 8.87 -11.14 45.27
C GLU A 33 9.16 -12.39 44.42
N GLU A 34 9.23 -12.27 43.11
CA GLU A 34 9.37 -13.41 42.18
C GLU A 34 9.97 -13.02 40.80
N TYR A 35 10.38 -14.04 40.04
CA TYR A 35 10.74 -13.90 38.65
C TYR A 35 9.50 -13.98 37.79
N ILE A 36 9.30 -12.98 36.93
CA ILE A 36 8.13 -12.87 36.06
C ILE A 36 8.59 -12.95 34.61
N THR A 37 8.04 -13.89 33.85
CA THR A 37 8.22 -13.91 32.41
C THR A 37 7.36 -12.79 31.77
N VAL A 38 8.01 -11.83 31.16
CA VAL A 38 7.37 -10.72 30.47
C VAL A 38 7.43 -10.94 28.98
N VAL A 39 6.32 -10.70 28.30
CA VAL A 39 6.20 -10.77 26.83
C VAL A 39 5.55 -9.49 26.29
N GLY A 40 6.09 -8.95 25.23
CA GLY A 40 5.51 -7.75 24.60
C GLY A 40 6.41 -7.17 23.53
N VAL A 41 5.90 -6.15 22.83
CA VAL A 41 6.72 -5.32 21.96
C VAL A 41 7.39 -4.28 22.85
N LEU A 42 8.65 -4.53 23.17
CA LEU A 42 9.41 -3.68 24.08
C LEU A 42 10.49 -2.93 23.28
N PRO A 43 10.84 -1.73 23.75
CA PRO A 43 12.04 -1.05 23.25
C PRO A 43 13.27 -1.95 23.46
N GLU A 44 14.41 -1.58 22.90
CA GLU A 44 15.65 -2.34 23.11
C GLU A 44 16.05 -2.31 24.59
N VAL A 45 15.74 -3.41 25.30
CA VAL A 45 16.05 -3.59 26.71
C VAL A 45 17.26 -4.51 26.87
N ASN A 46 18.05 -4.25 27.89
CA ASN A 46 19.24 -5.06 28.20
C ASN A 46 19.12 -5.64 29.62
N VAL A 47 19.85 -6.73 29.85
CA VAL A 47 19.97 -7.35 31.17
C VAL A 47 20.48 -6.29 32.17
N GLY A 48 19.87 -6.26 33.36
CA GLY A 48 20.18 -5.29 34.42
C GLY A 48 19.45 -3.96 34.32
N GLU A 49 18.58 -3.76 33.34
CA GLU A 49 17.73 -2.58 33.27
C GLU A 49 16.52 -2.68 34.18
N GLU A 50 16.21 -1.58 34.82
CA GLU A 50 15.01 -1.44 35.63
C GLU A 50 13.84 -1.06 34.75
N LEU A 51 12.78 -1.87 34.76
CA LEU A 51 11.58 -1.66 33.97
C LEU A 51 10.37 -1.49 34.89
N LYS A 52 9.55 -0.51 34.53
CA LYS A 52 8.21 -0.35 35.05
C LYS A 52 7.23 -0.66 33.90
N LEU A 53 6.50 -1.75 34.05
CA LEU A 53 5.66 -2.31 32.99
C LEU A 53 4.20 -2.19 33.39
N ARG A 54 3.37 -1.76 32.45
CA ARG A 54 1.91 -1.82 32.59
C ARG A 54 1.36 -2.77 31.55
N GLY A 55 0.49 -3.66 31.99
CA GLY A 55 -0.03 -4.71 31.12
C GLY A 55 -1.04 -5.61 31.80
N SER A 56 -1.21 -6.79 31.26
CA SER A 56 -2.18 -7.78 31.76
C SER A 56 -1.53 -9.14 31.89
N TRP A 57 -1.99 -9.92 32.88
CA TRP A 57 -1.55 -11.30 33.05
C TRP A 57 -2.19 -12.21 32.00
N SER A 58 -1.37 -13.08 31.43
CA SER A 58 -1.79 -14.12 30.51
C SER A 58 -1.18 -15.46 30.91
N VAL A 59 -1.83 -16.55 30.53
CA VAL A 59 -1.32 -17.90 30.76
C VAL A 59 -0.98 -18.56 29.44
N HIS A 60 0.30 -18.81 29.22
CA HIS A 60 0.77 -19.53 28.03
C HIS A 60 0.72 -21.03 28.29
N GLN A 61 0.22 -21.81 27.32
CA GLN A 61 0.02 -23.28 27.53
C GLN A 61 1.32 -24.04 27.81
N THR A 62 2.45 -23.57 27.33
CA THR A 62 3.76 -24.24 27.47
C THR A 62 4.67 -23.55 28.50
N PHE A 63 4.57 -22.21 28.64
CA PHE A 63 5.48 -21.42 29.47
C PHE A 63 4.82 -20.86 30.75
N GLY A 64 3.57 -21.23 31.01
CA GLY A 64 2.89 -20.86 32.26
C GLY A 64 2.39 -19.40 32.28
N LYS A 65 2.35 -18.82 33.50
CA LYS A 65 1.87 -17.47 33.75
C LYS A 65 2.90 -16.44 33.21
N GLN A 66 2.44 -15.52 32.41
CA GLN A 66 3.27 -14.46 31.78
C GLN A 66 2.59 -13.11 31.94
N PHE A 67 3.39 -12.07 32.08
CA PHE A 67 2.92 -10.70 32.06
C PHE A 67 3.05 -10.13 30.64
N ARG A 68 1.93 -9.77 30.03
CA ARG A 68 1.91 -9.13 28.72
C ARG A 68 2.00 -7.63 28.89
N ALA A 69 3.18 -7.08 28.63
CA ALA A 69 3.44 -5.66 28.70
C ALA A 69 2.85 -4.93 27.49
N GLU A 70 2.07 -3.89 27.75
CA GLU A 70 1.50 -2.98 26.78
C GLU A 70 2.22 -1.63 26.77
N LEU A 71 2.71 -1.21 27.96
CA LEU A 71 3.53 -0.03 28.17
C LEU A 71 4.79 -0.44 28.94
N CYS A 72 5.92 0.13 28.54
CA CYS A 72 7.21 -0.11 29.17
C CYS A 72 7.88 1.24 29.46
N GLU A 73 7.94 1.61 30.73
CA GLU A 73 8.76 2.73 31.20
C GLU A 73 10.09 2.17 31.69
N ARG A 74 11.19 2.75 31.23
CA ARG A 74 12.54 2.38 31.62
C ARG A 74 13.10 3.42 32.56
N SER A 75 13.68 2.98 33.67
CA SER A 75 14.51 3.83 34.53
C SER A 75 15.99 3.65 34.23
N LEU A 76 16.73 4.72 34.41
CA LEU A 76 18.19 4.68 34.26
C LEU A 76 18.79 3.94 35.47
N PRO A 77 19.92 3.23 35.27
CA PRO A 77 20.65 2.65 36.41
C PRO A 77 20.98 3.76 37.40
N SER A 78 20.37 3.72 38.57
CA SER A 78 20.52 4.78 39.59
C SER A 78 21.58 4.41 40.64
N THR A 79 22.01 3.16 40.69
CA THR A 79 23.01 2.69 41.61
C THR A 79 24.25 2.12 40.92
N ALA A 80 25.40 2.06 41.60
CA ALA A 80 26.63 1.46 41.09
C ALA A 80 26.41 -0.04 40.73
N ALA A 81 25.54 -0.75 41.46
CA ALA A 81 25.22 -2.14 41.21
C ALA A 81 24.44 -2.34 39.89
N ASP A 82 23.49 -1.48 39.62
CA ASP A 82 22.69 -1.51 38.40
C ASP A 82 23.53 -1.13 37.19
N LEU A 83 24.38 -0.13 37.34
CA LEU A 83 25.32 0.29 36.29
C LEU A 83 26.33 -0.83 35.99
N TYR A 84 26.77 -1.57 37.00
CA TYR A 84 27.62 -2.74 36.78
C TYR A 84 26.91 -3.82 35.95
N ARG A 85 25.68 -4.18 36.32
CA ARG A 85 24.89 -5.20 35.57
C ARG A 85 24.71 -4.76 34.13
N TYR A 86 24.35 -3.50 33.90
CA TYR A 86 24.18 -2.93 32.57
C TYR A 86 25.47 -2.98 31.75
N LEU A 87 26.60 -2.55 32.30
CA LEU A 87 27.89 -2.58 31.61
C LEU A 87 28.42 -3.99 31.37
N ALA A 88 28.19 -4.91 32.34
CA ALA A 88 28.64 -6.29 32.28
C ALA A 88 27.85 -7.13 31.24
N SER A 89 26.61 -6.76 30.95
CA SER A 89 25.78 -7.42 29.93
C SER A 89 26.32 -7.32 28.50
N GLY A 90 27.33 -6.44 28.27
CA GLY A 90 27.85 -6.17 26.92
C GLY A 90 27.06 -5.09 26.16
N ALA A 91 26.13 -4.41 26.83
CA ALA A 91 25.32 -3.34 26.26
C ALA A 91 26.19 -2.21 25.63
N VAL A 92 27.37 -1.95 26.19
CA VAL A 92 28.29 -0.94 25.65
C VAL A 92 29.46 -1.61 24.94
N LYS A 93 29.61 -1.37 23.65
CA LYS A 93 30.68 -1.93 22.82
C LYS A 93 32.06 -1.58 23.37
N GLY A 94 32.84 -2.58 23.71
CA GLY A 94 34.18 -2.43 24.28
C GLY A 94 34.27 -2.56 25.80
N ILE A 95 33.14 -2.71 26.50
CA ILE A 95 33.06 -3.06 27.92
C ILE A 95 32.60 -4.51 28.06
N GLY A 96 33.40 -5.35 28.68
CA GLY A 96 32.99 -6.69 29.15
C GLY A 96 32.97 -6.75 30.68
N PRO A 97 32.51 -7.87 31.27
CA PRO A 97 32.32 -8.00 32.72
C PRO A 97 33.52 -7.57 33.56
N LYS A 98 34.74 -7.96 33.15
CA LYS A 98 35.99 -7.56 33.83
C LYS A 98 36.29 -6.06 33.75
N THR A 99 35.93 -5.42 32.67
CA THR A 99 36.12 -3.98 32.48
C THR A 99 35.05 -3.20 33.26
N ALA A 100 33.80 -3.65 33.22
CA ALA A 100 32.71 -3.11 34.02
C ALA A 100 33.03 -3.15 35.53
N GLN A 101 33.54 -4.27 36.01
CA GLN A 101 33.96 -4.41 37.43
C GLN A 101 35.01 -3.39 37.81
N LYS A 102 36.05 -3.19 37.00
CA LYS A 102 37.12 -2.20 37.26
C LYS A 102 36.61 -0.74 37.25
N ILE A 103 35.61 -0.46 36.39
CA ILE A 103 35.00 0.86 36.33
C ILE A 103 34.25 1.17 37.62
N ILE A 104 33.41 0.23 38.06
CA ILE A 104 32.60 0.37 39.28
C ILE A 104 33.45 0.39 40.55
N GLU A 105 34.45 -0.51 40.64
CA GLU A 105 35.37 -0.53 41.78
C GLU A 105 36.14 0.79 41.95
N ARG A 106 36.43 1.48 40.86
CA ARG A 106 37.20 2.71 40.90
C ARG A 106 36.35 3.96 41.11
N PHE A 107 35.16 4.03 40.50
CA PHE A 107 34.36 5.25 40.45
C PHE A 107 33.04 5.15 41.20
N GLY A 108 32.60 3.92 41.61
CA GLY A 108 31.35 3.74 42.33
C GLY A 108 30.16 4.39 41.63
N ASP A 109 29.41 5.24 42.34
CA ASP A 109 28.26 5.96 41.83
C ASP A 109 28.64 7.06 40.84
N GLU A 110 29.90 7.54 40.82
CA GLU A 110 30.40 8.52 39.83
C GLU A 110 30.74 7.88 38.48
N ALA A 111 30.69 6.55 38.37
CA ALA A 111 31.05 5.80 37.15
C ALA A 111 30.23 6.24 35.95
N PHE A 112 28.97 6.59 36.17
CA PHE A 112 28.06 7.07 35.13
C PHE A 112 28.57 8.39 34.52
N GLU A 113 28.86 9.37 35.36
CA GLU A 113 29.37 10.70 34.93
C GLU A 113 30.74 10.59 34.24
N VAL A 114 31.57 9.65 34.70
CA VAL A 114 32.87 9.36 34.08
C VAL A 114 32.73 8.78 32.70
N LEU A 115 31.79 7.88 32.50
CA LEU A 115 31.49 7.31 31.18
C LEU A 115 30.87 8.33 30.21
N GLU A 116 30.05 9.25 30.74
CA GLU A 116 29.39 10.29 29.95
C GLU A 116 30.37 11.41 29.55
N LYS A 117 31.19 11.93 30.50
CA LYS A 117 31.90 13.22 30.31
C LYS A 117 33.41 13.13 30.42
N HIS A 118 33.98 12.06 31.01
CA HIS A 118 35.38 12.08 31.45
C HIS A 118 36.23 10.90 30.89
N PRO A 119 36.44 10.79 29.55
CA PRO A 119 37.23 9.70 28.97
C PRO A 119 38.68 9.63 29.50
N LYS A 120 39.26 10.78 29.90
CA LYS A 120 40.59 10.83 30.50
C LYS A 120 40.63 10.14 31.86
N SER A 121 39.58 10.26 32.65
CA SER A 121 39.48 9.57 33.96
C SER A 121 39.33 8.07 33.76
N LEU A 122 38.57 7.63 32.74
CA LEU A 122 38.42 6.23 32.38
C LEU A 122 39.76 5.60 31.92
N ALA A 123 40.59 6.38 31.25
CA ALA A 123 41.93 5.94 30.83
C ALA A 123 42.92 5.72 31.99
N LEU A 124 42.58 6.12 33.24
CA LEU A 124 43.39 5.82 34.44
C LEU A 124 43.20 4.40 34.93
N ILE A 125 42.28 3.62 34.34
CA ILE A 125 42.09 2.18 34.65
C ILE A 125 43.14 1.36 33.92
N ASN A 126 43.85 0.51 34.62
CA ASN A 126 44.84 -0.39 34.02
C ASN A 126 44.24 -1.30 32.95
N GLY A 127 44.72 -1.15 31.71
CA GLY A 127 44.27 -1.89 30.55
C GLY A 127 43.24 -1.14 29.63
N ILE A 128 42.99 0.15 29.92
CA ILE A 128 42.20 1.03 29.07
C ILE A 128 43.12 2.15 28.58
N SER A 129 43.47 2.16 27.30
CA SER A 129 44.18 3.28 26.67
C SER A 129 43.23 4.48 26.47
N LEU A 130 43.76 5.67 26.30
CA LEU A 130 42.95 6.88 26.05
C LEU A 130 42.04 6.70 24.81
N SER A 131 42.57 6.16 23.71
CA SER A 131 41.80 5.90 22.51
C SER A 131 40.69 4.88 22.71
N LYS A 132 40.91 3.87 23.60
CA LYS A 132 39.87 2.90 23.96
C LYS A 132 38.84 3.53 24.89
N ALA A 133 39.26 4.40 25.82
CA ALA A 133 38.38 5.17 26.70
C ALA A 133 37.45 6.08 25.88
N GLU A 134 38.00 6.84 24.91
CA GLU A 134 37.23 7.69 24.00
C GLU A 134 36.18 6.90 23.23
N LYS A 135 36.52 5.72 22.67
CA LYS A 135 35.57 4.85 21.96
C LYS A 135 34.50 4.28 22.87
N ILE A 136 34.84 3.94 24.11
CA ILE A 136 33.88 3.47 25.11
C ILE A 136 32.90 4.59 25.47
N CYS A 137 33.41 5.78 25.78
CA CYS A 137 32.56 6.94 26.10
C CYS A 137 31.67 7.33 24.91
N GLN A 138 32.18 7.28 23.69
CA GLN A 138 31.40 7.53 22.49
C GLN A 138 30.28 6.48 22.33
N ALA A 139 30.57 5.20 22.43
CA ALA A 139 29.57 4.12 22.31
C ALA A 139 28.53 4.20 23.43
N PHE A 140 28.94 4.57 24.64
CA PHE A 140 28.03 4.77 25.77
C PHE A 140 27.09 5.95 25.52
N ASN A 141 27.64 7.09 25.08
CA ASN A 141 26.86 8.31 24.80
C ASN A 141 25.90 8.11 23.63
N GLU A 142 26.31 7.42 22.57
CA GLU A 142 25.42 7.10 21.45
C GLU A 142 24.21 6.27 21.91
N GLN A 143 24.44 5.20 22.67
CA GLN A 143 23.34 4.37 23.17
C GLN A 143 22.49 5.10 24.22
N PHE A 144 23.12 5.88 25.07
CA PHE A 144 22.45 6.65 26.10
C PHE A 144 21.56 7.74 25.50
N SER A 145 22.03 8.45 24.48
CA SER A 145 21.26 9.47 23.77
C SER A 145 20.01 8.87 23.11
N VAL A 146 20.16 7.73 22.40
CA VAL A 146 19.02 7.01 21.83
C VAL A 146 17.97 6.74 22.91
N ARG A 147 18.42 6.24 24.04
CA ARG A 147 17.55 5.81 25.14
C ARG A 147 16.80 6.99 25.77
N GLN A 148 17.49 8.09 26.06
CA GLN A 148 16.84 9.29 26.60
C GLN A 148 15.77 9.84 25.65
N VAL A 149 16.10 9.89 24.36
CA VAL A 149 15.16 10.32 23.32
C VAL A 149 13.93 9.41 23.28
N MET A 150 14.13 8.08 23.32
CA MET A 150 13.01 7.12 23.30
C MET A 150 12.07 7.33 24.49
N ILE A 151 12.63 7.42 25.72
CA ILE A 151 11.84 7.64 26.95
C ILE A 151 11.05 8.96 26.87
N ALA A 152 11.68 10.04 26.41
CA ALA A 152 11.04 11.33 26.32
C ALA A 152 9.90 11.35 25.29
N LEU A 153 10.11 10.73 24.12
CA LEU A 153 9.10 10.66 23.07
C LEU A 153 7.93 9.70 23.44
N GLU A 154 8.21 8.61 24.14
CA GLU A 154 7.18 7.68 24.65
C GLU A 154 6.23 8.38 25.65
N ARG A 155 6.72 9.32 26.44
CA ARG A 155 5.89 10.16 27.34
C ARG A 155 4.87 11.02 26.58
N LEU A 156 5.15 11.35 25.32
CA LEU A 156 4.22 12.03 24.43
C LEU A 156 3.21 11.07 23.75
N GLY A 157 3.13 9.81 24.20
CA GLY A 157 2.22 8.83 23.66
C GLY A 157 2.63 8.22 22.31
N LEU A 158 3.91 8.36 21.92
CA LEU A 158 4.46 7.78 20.70
C LEU A 158 4.85 6.32 20.93
N THR A 159 4.63 5.49 19.93
CA THR A 159 5.06 4.07 19.97
C THR A 159 6.56 3.92 19.75
N ALA A 160 7.16 2.85 20.23
CA ALA A 160 8.59 2.57 20.06
C ALA A 160 9.03 2.62 18.57
N SER A 161 8.20 2.11 17.67
CA SER A 161 8.48 2.18 16.21
C SER A 161 8.46 3.61 15.68
N GLU A 162 7.54 4.46 16.15
CA GLU A 162 7.49 5.88 15.78
C GLU A 162 8.69 6.64 16.35
N CYS A 163 9.04 6.37 17.60
CA CYS A 163 10.22 6.96 18.25
C CYS A 163 11.52 6.64 17.49
N LEU A 164 11.68 5.39 17.03
CA LEU A 164 12.84 5.00 16.22
C LEU A 164 12.89 5.76 14.88
N LYS A 165 11.76 5.94 14.21
CA LYS A 165 11.71 6.73 12.97
C LYS A 165 12.09 8.19 13.19
N ILE A 166 11.61 8.79 14.29
CA ILE A 166 11.94 10.16 14.67
C ILE A 166 13.43 10.28 14.98
N TYR A 167 13.96 9.32 15.74
CA TYR A 167 15.39 9.30 16.07
C TYR A 167 16.29 9.14 14.82
N ARG A 168 15.91 8.31 13.87
CA ARG A 168 16.65 8.16 12.59
C ARG A 168 16.72 9.47 11.80
N LEU A 169 15.66 10.29 11.86
CA LEU A 169 15.59 11.56 11.14
C LEU A 169 16.32 12.70 11.85
N TYR A 170 16.22 12.79 13.17
CA TYR A 170 16.66 13.95 13.94
C TYR A 170 17.77 13.65 14.96
N GLY A 171 18.12 12.37 15.17
CA GLY A 171 19.15 11.95 16.09
C GLY A 171 18.89 12.38 17.54
N ALA A 172 19.92 12.86 18.20
CA ALA A 172 19.83 13.33 19.60
C ALA A 172 18.90 14.55 19.78
N ASN A 173 18.64 15.31 18.73
CA ASN A 173 17.79 16.51 18.76
C ASN A 173 16.29 16.19 18.62
N SER A 174 15.93 14.90 18.54
CA SER A 174 14.55 14.46 18.27
C SER A 174 13.54 15.05 19.25
N VAL A 175 13.87 15.12 20.54
CA VAL A 175 12.97 15.65 21.57
C VAL A 175 12.77 17.15 21.37
N GLU A 176 13.85 17.90 21.23
CA GLU A 176 13.83 19.36 21.03
C GLU A 176 13.05 19.73 19.76
N VAL A 177 13.25 18.98 18.66
CA VAL A 177 12.55 19.20 17.39
C VAL A 177 11.04 18.96 17.54
N VAL A 178 10.64 17.89 18.23
CA VAL A 178 9.23 17.59 18.46
C VAL A 178 8.58 18.56 19.45
N GLU A 179 9.30 18.96 20.51
CA GLU A 179 8.82 19.96 21.47
C GLU A 179 8.64 21.33 20.82
N MET A 180 9.56 21.73 19.95
CA MET A 180 9.47 22.98 19.21
C MET A 180 8.33 22.95 18.17
N ASN A 181 8.21 21.84 17.46
CA ASN A 181 7.23 21.67 16.40
C ASN A 181 6.68 20.22 16.34
N PRO A 182 5.61 19.89 17.08
CA PRO A 182 5.03 18.56 17.07
C PRO A 182 4.46 18.15 15.68
N TYR A 183 4.24 19.11 14.79
CA TYR A 183 3.72 18.83 13.45
C TYR A 183 4.78 18.25 12.49
N VAL A 184 6.05 18.20 12.88
CA VAL A 184 7.07 17.42 12.14
C VAL A 184 6.70 15.93 12.10
N LEU A 185 5.91 15.45 13.06
CA LEU A 185 5.38 14.09 13.12
C LEU A 185 4.50 13.76 11.92
N CYS A 186 3.89 14.76 11.26
CA CYS A 186 3.11 14.60 10.02
C CYS A 186 3.99 14.49 8.76
N GLY A 187 5.31 14.60 8.92
CA GLY A 187 6.29 14.55 7.84
C GLY A 187 6.40 13.19 7.16
N GLU A 188 7.03 13.18 5.99
CA GLU A 188 7.38 11.95 5.29
C GLU A 188 8.41 11.16 6.12
N GLY A 189 8.27 9.84 6.17
CA GLY A 189 9.13 8.97 6.98
C GLY A 189 8.60 8.67 8.39
N ILE A 190 7.87 9.59 9.05
CA ILE A 190 7.21 9.34 10.34
C ILE A 190 5.77 8.90 10.11
N GLY A 191 4.97 9.73 9.41
CA GLY A 191 3.63 9.37 8.92
C GLY A 191 2.54 9.39 9.98
N ILE A 192 2.68 10.15 11.06
CA ILE A 192 1.62 10.36 12.06
C ILE A 192 0.55 11.30 11.46
N GLY A 193 -0.72 10.97 11.66
CA GLY A 193 -1.83 11.79 11.17
C GLY A 193 -1.94 13.13 11.88
N PHE A 194 -2.45 14.16 11.17
CA PHE A 194 -2.62 15.51 11.70
C PHE A 194 -3.42 15.54 13.02
N GLU A 195 -4.54 14.80 13.08
CA GLU A 195 -5.39 14.74 14.29
C GLU A 195 -4.63 14.25 15.53
N ARG A 196 -3.72 13.27 15.35
CA ARG A 196 -2.91 12.76 16.46
C ARG A 196 -1.79 13.71 16.83
N ALA A 197 -1.20 14.40 15.84
CA ALA A 197 -0.21 15.46 16.10
C ALA A 197 -0.84 16.64 16.86
N GLU A 198 -2.11 17.00 16.56
CA GLU A 198 -2.90 17.98 17.32
C GLU A 198 -3.08 17.54 18.79
N GLN A 199 -3.45 16.28 19.02
CA GLN A 199 -3.60 15.76 20.39
C GLN A 199 -2.29 15.85 21.18
N ILE A 200 -1.16 15.48 20.56
CA ILE A 200 0.16 15.58 21.18
C ILE A 200 0.48 17.05 21.47
N ALA A 201 0.26 17.96 20.53
CA ALA A 201 0.49 19.40 20.72
C ALA A 201 -0.40 20.00 21.82
N ASP A 202 -1.62 19.49 22.00
CA ASP A 202 -2.53 19.92 23.05
C ASP A 202 -2.12 19.44 24.44
N GLU A 203 -1.47 18.28 24.54
CA GLU A 203 -0.96 17.73 25.80
C GLU A 203 0.39 18.34 26.24
N MET A 204 1.07 19.07 25.33
CA MET A 204 2.35 19.70 25.64
C MET A 204 2.20 20.92 26.56
N ASP A 205 3.13 21.09 27.50
CA ASP A 205 3.18 22.23 28.43
C ASP A 205 3.40 23.56 27.70
N VAL A 206 4.26 23.55 26.67
CA VAL A 206 4.55 24.72 25.83
C VAL A 206 3.84 24.56 24.49
N LYS A 207 2.95 25.50 24.19
CA LYS A 207 2.21 25.47 22.91
C LYS A 207 3.16 25.85 21.76
N PRO A 208 3.13 25.08 20.66
CA PRO A 208 3.93 25.37 19.47
C PRO A 208 3.48 26.66 18.80
N ALA A 209 4.36 27.25 17.99
CA ALA A 209 4.02 28.44 17.21
C ALA A 209 2.83 28.13 16.26
N PRO A 210 1.81 29.01 16.18
CA PRO A 210 0.61 28.79 15.38
C PRO A 210 0.90 28.49 13.90
N GLU A 211 1.99 29.03 13.37
CA GLU A 211 2.42 28.85 11.97
C GLU A 211 2.63 27.37 11.62
N PHE A 212 3.23 26.59 12.53
CA PHE A 212 3.48 25.17 12.30
C PHE A 212 2.17 24.38 12.18
N ARG A 213 1.21 24.71 13.03
CA ARG A 213 -0.13 24.14 13.00
C ARG A 213 -0.83 24.42 11.67
N ILE A 214 -0.78 25.68 11.22
CA ILE A 214 -1.45 26.12 10.00
C ILE A 214 -0.81 25.45 8.78
N GLN A 215 0.52 25.43 8.69
CA GLN A 215 1.22 24.74 7.61
C GLN A 215 0.89 23.25 7.57
N ALA A 216 0.90 22.57 8.70
CA ALA A 216 0.54 21.15 8.77
C ALA A 216 -0.91 20.88 8.38
N GLY A 217 -1.86 21.73 8.77
CA GLY A 217 -3.25 21.65 8.38
C GLY A 217 -3.46 21.86 6.88
N VAL A 218 -2.79 22.83 6.27
CA VAL A 218 -2.79 23.01 4.80
C VAL A 218 -2.26 21.78 4.10
N MET A 219 -1.13 21.24 4.55
CA MET A 219 -0.55 20.00 4.03
C MET A 219 -1.48 18.80 4.21
N HIS A 220 -2.21 18.73 5.32
CA HIS A 220 -3.21 17.69 5.56
C HIS A 220 -4.35 17.76 4.55
N VAL A 221 -4.89 18.94 4.26
CA VAL A 221 -5.95 19.17 3.25
C VAL A 221 -5.47 18.71 1.87
N ILE A 222 -4.25 19.08 1.46
CA ILE A 222 -3.70 18.67 0.17
C ILE A 222 -3.49 17.15 0.12
N LYS A 223 -2.84 16.55 1.13
CA LYS A 223 -2.63 15.09 1.21
C LYS A 223 -3.93 14.30 1.27
N HIS A 224 -4.98 14.83 1.91
CA HIS A 224 -6.31 14.20 1.91
C HIS A 224 -6.88 14.14 0.49
N ASN A 225 -6.75 15.20 -0.28
CA ASN A 225 -7.24 15.25 -1.66
C ASN A 225 -6.40 14.39 -2.63
N LEU A 226 -5.10 14.21 -2.36
CA LEU A 226 -4.30 13.22 -3.09
C LEU A 226 -4.89 11.80 -2.97
N ARG A 227 -5.36 11.42 -1.78
CA ARG A 227 -6.03 10.12 -1.56
C ARG A 227 -7.33 9.98 -2.34
N ASN A 228 -7.94 11.10 -2.75
CA ASN A 228 -9.09 11.14 -3.66
C ASN A 228 -8.67 11.13 -5.14
N GLY A 229 -7.37 11.03 -5.43
CA GLY A 229 -6.80 10.92 -6.76
C GLY A 229 -6.45 12.25 -7.43
N HIS A 230 -6.59 13.39 -6.75
CA HIS A 230 -6.14 14.68 -7.29
C HIS A 230 -4.60 14.74 -7.26
N THR A 231 -3.97 15.37 -8.25
CA THR A 231 -2.54 15.71 -8.23
C THR A 231 -2.30 17.15 -7.83
N CYS A 232 -3.26 18.03 -8.14
CA CYS A 232 -3.25 19.44 -7.81
C CYS A 232 -4.64 19.91 -7.41
N LEU A 233 -4.72 21.07 -6.81
CA LEU A 233 -5.99 21.71 -6.41
C LEU A 233 -5.98 23.19 -6.80
N PRO A 234 -7.11 23.76 -7.24
CA PRO A 234 -7.25 25.21 -7.30
C PRO A 234 -6.97 25.82 -5.92
N ARG A 235 -6.23 26.94 -5.87
CA ARG A 235 -5.82 27.62 -4.63
C ARG A 235 -7.02 27.83 -3.68
N GLU A 236 -8.15 28.27 -4.21
CA GLU A 236 -9.41 28.47 -3.45
C GLU A 236 -9.90 27.18 -2.76
N LYS A 237 -9.69 26.03 -3.39
CA LYS A 237 -10.08 24.71 -2.84
C LYS A 237 -9.10 24.16 -1.81
N VAL A 238 -7.98 24.80 -1.60
CA VAL A 238 -7.08 24.57 -0.46
C VAL A 238 -7.47 25.50 0.69
N ILE A 239 -7.73 26.78 0.42
CA ILE A 239 -8.01 27.79 1.44
C ILE A 239 -9.29 27.49 2.21
N ALA A 240 -10.43 27.32 1.52
CA ALA A 240 -11.72 27.19 2.18
C ALA A 240 -11.81 25.97 3.14
N PRO A 241 -11.38 24.75 2.77
CA PRO A 241 -11.35 23.64 3.71
C PRO A 241 -10.34 23.83 4.86
N SER A 242 -9.22 24.52 4.62
CA SER A 242 -8.22 24.80 5.65
C SER A 242 -8.73 25.75 6.71
N ILE A 243 -9.49 26.78 6.32
CA ILE A 243 -10.18 27.68 7.25
C ILE A 243 -11.10 26.88 8.18
N GLY A 244 -11.94 25.98 7.60
CA GLY A 244 -12.87 25.16 8.37
C GLY A 244 -12.21 24.14 9.28
N LEU A 245 -11.03 23.60 8.87
CA LEU A 245 -10.27 22.62 9.68
C LEU A 245 -9.56 23.28 10.85
N LEU A 246 -8.98 24.47 10.63
CA LEU A 246 -8.04 25.12 11.55
C LEU A 246 -8.70 26.22 12.40
N ASP A 247 -9.94 26.59 12.08
CA ASP A 247 -10.66 27.70 12.72
C ASP A 247 -9.83 29.01 12.71
N THR A 248 -9.34 29.37 11.51
CA THR A 248 -8.48 30.56 11.30
C THR A 248 -8.97 31.38 10.11
N ASN A 249 -8.31 32.50 9.82
CA ASN A 249 -8.70 33.39 8.71
C ASN A 249 -7.93 33.08 7.43
N SER A 250 -8.40 33.65 6.29
CA SER A 250 -7.79 33.46 4.98
C SER A 250 -6.35 33.95 4.89
N ASP A 251 -6.04 35.06 5.54
CA ASP A 251 -4.73 35.69 5.43
C ASP A 251 -3.61 34.85 6.07
N GLU A 252 -3.93 34.13 7.15
CA GLU A 252 -3.00 33.20 7.79
C GLU A 252 -2.78 31.95 6.95
N ILE A 253 -3.84 31.44 6.29
CA ILE A 253 -3.73 30.31 5.35
C ILE A 253 -2.90 30.71 4.13
N GLU A 254 -3.12 31.88 3.56
CA GLU A 254 -2.34 32.40 2.42
C GLU A 254 -0.85 32.48 2.76
N LYS A 255 -0.50 33.08 3.92
CA LYS A 255 0.89 33.15 4.39
C LYS A 255 1.50 31.77 4.58
N ALA A 256 0.73 30.81 5.09
CA ALA A 256 1.22 29.45 5.26
C ALA A 256 1.46 28.75 3.91
N ILE A 257 0.59 28.96 2.93
CA ILE A 257 0.78 28.46 1.56
C ILE A 257 2.06 29.07 0.96
N ASP A 258 2.24 30.38 1.05
CA ASP A 258 3.41 31.07 0.50
C ASP A 258 4.70 30.57 1.18
N SER A 259 4.70 30.38 2.49
CA SER A 259 5.84 29.78 3.21
C SER A 259 6.14 28.34 2.78
N LEU A 260 5.10 27.54 2.47
CA LEU A 260 5.28 26.17 1.98
C LEU A 260 5.78 26.12 0.53
N LEU A 261 5.45 27.14 -0.29
CA LEU A 261 5.99 27.34 -1.63
C LEU A 261 7.47 27.73 -1.56
N ASP A 262 7.82 28.71 -0.73
CA ASP A 262 9.21 29.14 -0.50
C ASP A 262 10.08 27.97 0.02
N GLY A 263 9.50 27.12 0.84
CA GLY A 263 10.15 25.92 1.37
C GLY A 263 10.17 24.72 0.41
N HIS A 264 9.78 24.86 -0.84
CA HIS A 264 9.70 23.79 -1.86
C HIS A 264 8.94 22.53 -1.40
N LYS A 265 7.98 22.68 -0.50
CA LYS A 265 7.05 21.60 -0.12
C LYS A 265 5.84 21.55 -1.05
N LEU A 266 5.45 22.70 -1.54
CA LEU A 266 4.41 22.90 -2.52
C LEU A 266 5.00 23.52 -3.78
N GLU A 267 4.28 23.39 -4.88
CA GLU A 267 4.52 24.08 -6.15
C GLU A 267 3.23 24.70 -6.62
N HIS A 268 3.33 25.83 -7.32
CA HIS A 268 2.19 26.50 -7.93
C HIS A 268 2.39 26.69 -9.42
N PHE A 269 1.29 26.67 -10.17
CA PHE A 269 1.29 26.88 -11.61
C PHE A 269 -0.09 27.35 -12.06
N THR A 270 -0.13 27.99 -13.23
CA THR A 270 -1.38 28.48 -13.81
C THR A 270 -1.86 27.54 -14.89
N MET A 271 -3.09 27.03 -14.77
CA MET A 271 -3.73 26.19 -15.75
C MET A 271 -5.15 26.71 -16.03
N ASN A 272 -5.49 26.95 -17.30
CA ASN A 272 -6.79 27.51 -17.71
C ASN A 272 -7.16 28.80 -16.95
N GLN A 273 -6.22 29.73 -16.81
CA GLN A 273 -6.37 31.02 -16.12
C GLN A 273 -6.69 30.90 -14.61
N LYS A 274 -6.42 29.77 -14.00
CA LYS A 274 -6.55 29.55 -12.55
C LYS A 274 -5.23 29.10 -11.97
N GLU A 275 -4.97 29.54 -10.75
CA GLU A 275 -3.81 29.10 -9.99
C GLU A 275 -4.12 27.75 -9.31
N PHE A 276 -3.19 26.82 -9.46
CA PHE A 276 -3.22 25.51 -8.86
C PHE A 276 -2.03 25.32 -7.93
N ILE A 277 -2.24 24.53 -6.89
CA ILE A 277 -1.23 24.14 -5.91
C ILE A 277 -1.12 22.62 -5.91
N ALA A 278 0.09 22.11 -5.91
CA ALA A 278 0.41 20.70 -5.84
C ALA A 278 1.51 20.43 -4.79
N LEU A 279 1.62 19.20 -4.30
CA LEU A 279 2.84 18.76 -3.62
C LEU A 279 3.99 18.78 -4.64
N PHE A 280 5.14 19.32 -4.25
CA PHE A 280 6.31 19.43 -5.12
C PHE A 280 6.66 18.09 -5.78
N LYS A 281 6.67 17.00 -5.02
CA LYS A 281 6.94 15.65 -5.55
C LYS A 281 5.96 15.24 -6.65
N ILE A 282 4.66 15.46 -6.45
CA ILE A 282 3.63 15.06 -7.42
C ILE A 282 3.68 15.93 -8.67
N TYR A 283 3.92 17.24 -8.50
CA TYR A 283 4.17 18.14 -9.61
C TYR A 283 5.38 17.69 -10.44
N SER A 284 6.48 17.37 -9.78
CA SER A 284 7.70 16.87 -10.42
C SER A 284 7.47 15.53 -11.14
N ASP A 285 6.66 14.61 -10.56
CA ASP A 285 6.30 13.35 -11.20
C ASP A 285 5.49 13.58 -12.50
N GLU A 286 4.50 14.49 -12.51
CA GLU A 286 3.73 14.81 -13.71
C GLU A 286 4.58 15.51 -14.79
N LEU A 287 5.44 16.44 -14.37
CA LEU A 287 6.35 17.16 -15.28
C LEU A 287 7.35 16.19 -15.91
N SER A 288 8.06 15.40 -15.09
CA SER A 288 9.03 14.40 -15.55
C SER A 288 8.37 13.40 -16.51
N ALA A 289 7.17 12.90 -16.18
CA ALA A 289 6.44 11.99 -17.07
C ALA A 289 6.13 12.63 -18.41
N SER A 290 5.72 13.90 -18.43
CA SER A 290 5.44 14.63 -19.69
C SER A 290 6.69 14.83 -20.53
N GLU A 291 7.80 15.23 -19.93
CA GLU A 291 9.09 15.41 -20.60
C GLU A 291 9.61 14.11 -21.21
N ARG A 292 9.56 13.01 -20.44
CA ARG A 292 9.96 11.69 -20.94
C ARG A 292 9.12 11.26 -22.15
N ILE A 293 7.81 11.47 -22.11
CA ILE A 293 6.93 11.17 -23.23
C ILE A 293 7.28 12.03 -24.46
N LYS A 294 7.52 13.34 -24.28
CA LYS A 294 7.96 14.22 -25.38
C LYS A 294 9.27 13.72 -26.01
N VAL A 295 10.21 13.23 -25.21
CA VAL A 295 11.44 12.60 -25.71
C VAL A 295 11.14 11.35 -26.54
N PHE A 296 10.31 10.43 -26.09
CA PHE A 296 9.93 9.24 -26.88
C PHE A 296 9.25 9.63 -28.23
N LEU A 297 8.45 10.67 -28.24
CA LEU A 297 7.81 11.13 -29.47
C LEU A 297 8.77 11.81 -30.44
N LYS A 298 9.83 12.48 -29.95
CA LYS A 298 10.86 13.13 -30.78
C LYS A 298 11.76 12.12 -31.49
N PHE A 299 11.94 10.91 -30.93
CA PHE A 299 12.86 9.89 -31.44
C PHE A 299 12.14 8.55 -31.73
N PRO A 300 11.25 8.50 -32.73
CA PRO A 300 10.57 7.28 -33.09
C PRO A 300 11.57 6.25 -33.65
N PRO A 301 11.34 4.94 -33.50
CA PRO A 301 12.17 3.91 -34.10
C PRO A 301 12.13 3.98 -35.63
N ALA A 302 13.12 3.39 -36.29
CA ALA A 302 13.14 3.30 -37.74
C ALA A 302 11.95 2.44 -38.24
N GLY A 303 11.26 2.92 -39.25
CA GLY A 303 10.17 2.18 -39.89
C GLY A 303 10.66 0.87 -40.55
N LYS A 304 9.79 -0.12 -40.64
CA LYS A 304 10.10 -1.44 -41.20
C LYS A 304 9.39 -1.65 -42.55
N PRO A 305 10.13 -1.68 -43.68
CA PRO A 305 9.50 -1.84 -45.00
C PRO A 305 8.71 -3.12 -45.18
N THR A 306 9.07 -4.19 -44.49
CA THR A 306 8.42 -5.52 -44.59
C THR A 306 7.25 -5.69 -43.64
N LEU A 307 6.85 -4.66 -42.89
CA LEU A 307 5.89 -4.74 -41.79
C LEU A 307 4.54 -5.36 -42.22
N LEU A 308 3.98 -4.94 -43.33
CA LEU A 308 2.70 -5.49 -43.81
C LEU A 308 2.81 -6.97 -44.12
N GLN A 309 3.91 -7.39 -44.75
CA GLN A 309 4.16 -8.78 -45.05
C GLN A 309 4.39 -9.62 -43.79
N ASP A 310 5.05 -9.06 -42.80
CA ASP A 310 5.26 -9.71 -41.50
C ASP A 310 3.93 -9.92 -40.76
N ILE A 311 3.02 -8.95 -40.82
CA ILE A 311 1.64 -9.08 -40.29
C ILE A 311 0.88 -10.20 -41.00
N GLU A 312 0.91 -10.25 -42.35
CA GLU A 312 0.28 -11.30 -43.12
C GLU A 312 0.86 -12.69 -42.79
N ASN A 313 2.16 -12.77 -42.58
CA ASN A 313 2.81 -14.01 -42.16
C ASN A 313 2.30 -14.46 -40.78
N ILE A 314 2.15 -13.55 -39.81
CA ILE A 314 1.59 -13.86 -38.49
C ILE A 314 0.14 -14.30 -38.61
N GLU A 315 -0.67 -13.61 -39.42
CA GLU A 315 -2.08 -14.00 -39.67
C GLU A 315 -2.17 -15.43 -40.17
N ARG A 316 -1.24 -15.82 -41.07
CA ARG A 316 -1.19 -17.19 -41.63
C ARG A 316 -0.74 -18.21 -40.60
N ASP A 317 0.35 -17.93 -39.90
CA ASP A 317 0.96 -18.85 -38.92
C ASP A 317 0.00 -19.15 -37.74
N GLU A 318 -0.77 -18.15 -37.32
CA GLU A 318 -1.70 -18.25 -36.20
C GLU A 318 -3.12 -18.57 -36.61
N CYS A 319 -3.39 -18.69 -37.92
CA CYS A 319 -4.74 -18.90 -38.45
C CYS A 319 -5.75 -17.84 -37.98
N ILE A 320 -5.34 -16.58 -37.87
CA ILE A 320 -6.18 -15.44 -37.44
C ILE A 320 -6.22 -14.37 -38.54
N VAL A 321 -7.23 -13.49 -38.47
CA VAL A 321 -7.32 -12.31 -39.32
C VAL A 321 -7.55 -11.11 -38.43
N TYR A 322 -6.59 -10.19 -38.44
CA TYR A 322 -6.73 -8.96 -37.69
C TYR A 322 -7.74 -7.99 -38.35
N ASP A 323 -8.55 -7.35 -37.51
CA ASP A 323 -9.39 -6.25 -37.94
C ASP A 323 -8.54 -5.01 -38.32
N GLU A 324 -9.11 -4.08 -39.09
CA GLU A 324 -8.40 -2.88 -39.54
C GLU A 324 -7.80 -2.09 -38.38
N LYS A 325 -8.55 -1.92 -37.26
CA LYS A 325 -8.05 -1.23 -36.07
C LYS A 325 -6.96 -2.01 -35.33
N GLN A 326 -7.01 -3.32 -35.34
CA GLN A 326 -5.96 -4.17 -34.77
C GLN A 326 -4.66 -4.05 -35.62
N LYS A 327 -4.79 -4.07 -36.97
CA LYS A 327 -3.66 -3.83 -37.87
C LYS A 327 -3.08 -2.43 -37.68
N GLU A 328 -3.92 -1.41 -37.55
CA GLU A 328 -3.49 -0.03 -37.25
C GLU A 328 -2.68 0.02 -35.95
N ALA A 329 -3.13 -0.67 -34.89
CA ALA A 329 -2.41 -0.71 -33.61
C ALA A 329 -1.05 -1.38 -33.76
N ILE A 330 -0.98 -2.52 -34.45
CA ILE A 330 0.28 -3.24 -34.70
C ILE A 330 1.27 -2.35 -35.49
N ILE A 331 0.80 -1.70 -36.54
CA ILE A 331 1.62 -0.79 -37.37
C ILE A 331 2.14 0.37 -36.52
N LYS A 332 1.26 1.03 -35.75
CA LYS A 332 1.66 2.16 -34.91
C LYS A 332 2.64 1.75 -33.81
N ALA A 333 2.50 0.55 -33.23
CA ALA A 333 3.43 0.04 -32.23
C ALA A 333 4.87 -0.08 -32.77
N ILE A 334 5.01 -0.53 -34.02
CA ILE A 334 6.31 -0.69 -34.67
C ILE A 334 6.87 0.66 -35.11
N ASP A 335 6.07 1.47 -35.83
CA ASP A 335 6.55 2.69 -36.49
C ASP A 335 6.71 3.87 -35.52
N LYS A 336 5.89 3.95 -34.47
CA LYS A 336 5.94 5.08 -33.54
C LYS A 336 6.71 4.78 -32.25
N GLY A 337 6.90 3.50 -31.92
CA GLY A 337 7.58 3.08 -30.70
C GLY A 337 6.82 3.36 -29.39
N ILE A 338 5.82 4.23 -29.42
CA ILE A 338 4.92 4.50 -28.30
C ILE A 338 3.47 4.38 -28.77
N LEU A 339 2.65 3.63 -28.02
CA LEU A 339 1.25 3.40 -28.38
C LEU A 339 0.40 3.21 -27.13
N ILE A 340 -0.81 3.80 -27.16
CA ILE A 340 -1.90 3.47 -26.26
C ILE A 340 -2.92 2.62 -26.99
N LEU A 341 -3.15 1.39 -26.48
CA LEU A 341 -4.18 0.48 -26.96
C LEU A 341 -5.31 0.41 -25.95
N THR A 342 -6.48 0.93 -26.27
CA THR A 342 -7.64 0.94 -25.38
C THR A 342 -8.85 0.28 -26.00
N GLY A 343 -9.80 -0.13 -25.16
CA GLY A 343 -11.06 -0.74 -25.57
C GLY A 343 -11.70 -1.58 -24.49
N GLY A 344 -12.99 -1.86 -24.60
CA GLY A 344 -13.77 -2.65 -23.65
C GLY A 344 -13.50 -4.16 -23.72
N PRO A 345 -14.28 -4.97 -22.99
CA PRO A 345 -14.21 -6.42 -23.04
C PRO A 345 -14.61 -6.95 -24.42
N GLY A 346 -13.98 -8.04 -24.87
CA GLY A 346 -14.29 -8.70 -26.14
C GLY A 346 -13.90 -7.96 -27.42
N THR A 347 -13.12 -6.87 -27.33
CA THR A 347 -12.66 -6.08 -28.49
C THR A 347 -11.32 -6.56 -29.07
N GLY A 348 -10.70 -7.59 -28.48
CA GLY A 348 -9.48 -8.21 -29.01
C GLY A 348 -8.17 -7.52 -28.63
N LYS A 349 -8.11 -6.76 -27.53
CA LYS A 349 -6.86 -6.18 -26.99
C LYS A 349 -5.75 -7.21 -26.87
N THR A 350 -6.05 -8.34 -26.26
CA THR A 350 -5.09 -9.43 -26.04
C THR A 350 -4.56 -10.02 -27.36
N THR A 351 -5.45 -10.22 -28.35
CA THR A 351 -5.04 -10.71 -29.68
C THR A 351 -4.10 -9.72 -30.39
N THR A 352 -4.40 -8.43 -30.29
CA THR A 352 -3.56 -7.37 -30.83
C THR A 352 -2.20 -7.30 -30.13
N LEU A 353 -2.20 -7.40 -28.80
CA LEU A 353 -1.00 -7.45 -27.97
C LEU A 353 -0.07 -8.60 -28.38
N ASN A 354 -0.64 -9.81 -28.54
CA ASN A 354 0.13 -10.99 -28.97
C ASN A 354 0.72 -10.78 -30.36
N GLY A 355 0.00 -10.12 -31.27
CA GLY A 355 0.53 -9.75 -32.60
C GLY A 355 1.72 -8.81 -32.51
N ILE A 356 1.65 -7.78 -31.68
CA ILE A 356 2.75 -6.84 -31.43
C ILE A 356 3.95 -7.58 -30.84
N LEU A 357 3.71 -8.41 -29.82
CA LEU A 357 4.75 -9.20 -29.14
C LEU A 357 5.50 -10.09 -30.12
N LYS A 358 4.80 -10.82 -30.99
CA LYS A 358 5.40 -11.71 -31.99
C LYS A 358 6.24 -10.97 -33.02
N LEU A 359 5.85 -9.75 -33.40
CA LEU A 359 6.66 -8.92 -34.26
C LEU A 359 7.94 -8.47 -33.60
N PHE A 360 7.86 -8.03 -32.34
CA PHE A 360 9.06 -7.65 -31.58
C PHE A 360 10.03 -8.82 -31.45
N GLU A 361 9.52 -10.03 -31.21
CA GLU A 361 10.33 -11.24 -31.13
C GLU A 361 10.99 -11.61 -32.45
N ARG A 362 10.27 -11.51 -33.58
CA ARG A 362 10.84 -11.72 -34.91
C ARG A 362 11.94 -10.72 -35.23
N ASP A 363 11.86 -9.53 -34.68
CA ASP A 363 12.88 -8.51 -34.81
C ASP A 363 14.04 -8.69 -33.81
N GLY A 364 14.00 -9.71 -32.96
CA GLY A 364 15.02 -10.03 -31.98
C GLY A 364 15.09 -9.05 -30.81
N LEU A 365 14.00 -8.33 -30.53
CA LEU A 365 13.94 -7.35 -29.44
C LEU A 365 13.77 -8.04 -28.09
N GLU A 366 14.46 -7.54 -27.08
CA GLU A 366 14.23 -7.95 -25.69
C GLU A 366 12.96 -7.26 -25.16
N VAL A 367 11.89 -8.03 -25.00
CA VAL A 367 10.58 -7.53 -24.59
C VAL A 367 10.31 -7.86 -23.13
N VAL A 368 9.97 -6.85 -22.35
CA VAL A 368 9.56 -6.97 -20.96
C VAL A 368 8.06 -6.72 -20.84
N LEU A 369 7.37 -7.62 -20.13
CA LEU A 369 5.93 -7.53 -19.86
C LEU A 369 5.70 -7.09 -18.41
N ALA A 370 4.85 -6.08 -18.22
CA ALA A 370 4.58 -5.52 -16.90
C ALA A 370 3.08 -5.26 -16.69
N ALA A 371 2.66 -5.29 -15.41
CA ALA A 371 1.32 -4.91 -14.99
C ALA A 371 1.36 -4.27 -13.59
N PRO A 372 0.35 -3.49 -13.17
CA PRO A 372 0.34 -2.85 -11.85
C PRO A 372 0.16 -3.84 -10.69
N THR A 373 -0.49 -4.98 -10.90
CA THR A 373 -0.78 -5.96 -9.85
C THR A 373 -0.25 -7.36 -10.19
N GLY A 374 0.03 -8.17 -9.15
CA GLY A 374 0.53 -9.53 -9.32
C GLY A 374 -0.42 -10.41 -10.14
N ARG A 375 -1.73 -10.28 -9.96
CA ARG A 375 -2.72 -11.04 -10.74
C ARG A 375 -2.80 -10.62 -12.19
N ALA A 376 -2.73 -9.32 -12.47
CA ALA A 376 -2.68 -8.85 -13.85
C ALA A 376 -1.40 -9.34 -14.56
N ALA A 377 -0.26 -9.31 -13.87
CA ALA A 377 0.99 -9.86 -14.38
C ALA A 377 0.89 -11.38 -14.64
N LYS A 378 0.34 -12.15 -13.69
CA LYS A 378 0.12 -13.59 -13.86
C LYS A 378 -0.78 -13.89 -15.06
N ARG A 379 -1.91 -13.17 -15.17
CA ARG A 379 -2.82 -13.30 -16.33
C ARG A 379 -2.12 -13.01 -17.65
N MET A 380 -1.31 -11.94 -17.67
CA MET A 380 -0.53 -11.57 -18.84
C MET A 380 0.45 -12.71 -19.21
N SER A 381 1.10 -13.32 -18.20
CA SER A 381 1.98 -14.48 -18.40
C SER A 381 1.23 -15.69 -18.97
N GLU A 382 0.05 -16.01 -18.46
CA GLU A 382 -0.77 -17.13 -18.94
C GLU A 382 -1.21 -16.95 -20.40
N ILE A 383 -1.56 -15.70 -20.78
CA ILE A 383 -2.04 -15.39 -22.13
C ILE A 383 -0.91 -15.32 -23.15
N THR A 384 0.24 -14.77 -22.77
CA THR A 384 1.38 -14.58 -23.68
C THR A 384 2.34 -15.75 -23.69
N GLY A 385 2.26 -16.65 -22.69
CA GLY A 385 3.24 -17.71 -22.47
C GLY A 385 4.62 -17.22 -22.02
N ARG A 386 4.74 -15.94 -21.59
CA ARG A 386 5.97 -15.31 -21.14
C ARG A 386 5.86 -14.78 -19.74
N GLU A 387 6.98 -14.69 -19.04
CA GLU A 387 7.02 -14.10 -17.71
C GLU A 387 6.66 -12.61 -17.78
N ALA A 388 5.62 -12.21 -17.06
CA ALA A 388 5.28 -10.82 -16.79
C ALA A 388 5.49 -10.52 -15.31
N LYS A 389 5.97 -9.33 -15.00
CA LYS A 389 6.25 -8.87 -13.64
C LYS A 389 5.32 -7.73 -13.24
N THR A 390 5.16 -7.51 -11.94
CA THR A 390 4.57 -6.23 -11.51
C THR A 390 5.55 -5.09 -11.80
N ILE A 391 5.02 -3.88 -12.07
CA ILE A 391 5.89 -2.70 -12.30
C ILE A 391 6.84 -2.51 -11.11
N HIS A 392 6.36 -2.64 -9.88
CA HIS A 392 7.21 -2.56 -8.68
C HIS A 392 8.33 -3.59 -8.69
N ARG A 393 8.04 -4.84 -9.08
CA ARG A 393 9.05 -5.91 -9.13
C ARG A 393 10.00 -5.74 -10.31
N LEU A 394 9.54 -5.12 -11.39
CA LEU A 394 10.37 -4.79 -12.54
C LEU A 394 11.38 -3.69 -12.19
N LEU A 395 10.95 -2.68 -11.43
CA LEU A 395 11.79 -1.56 -11.04
C LEU A 395 12.71 -1.88 -9.85
N GLU A 396 12.54 -3.02 -9.20
CA GLU A 396 13.25 -3.47 -8.00
C GLU A 396 13.25 -2.40 -6.89
N VAL A 397 12.70 -2.73 -5.72
CA VAL A 397 12.71 -1.82 -4.57
C VAL A 397 13.96 -2.06 -3.75
N GLU A 398 14.75 -1.02 -3.55
CA GLU A 398 15.87 -0.98 -2.63
C GLU A 398 15.58 0.00 -1.48
N TRP A 399 16.34 -0.12 -0.40
CA TRP A 399 16.20 0.71 0.78
C TRP A 399 17.45 1.58 0.93
N ASP A 400 17.26 2.87 1.10
CA ASP A 400 18.37 3.78 1.35
C ASP A 400 18.92 3.61 2.79
N LYS A 401 19.98 4.35 3.12
CA LYS A 401 20.60 4.33 4.46
C LYS A 401 19.66 4.76 5.59
N ASN A 402 18.55 5.40 5.24
CA ASN A 402 17.53 5.88 6.16
C ASN A 402 16.27 4.98 6.16
N ASP A 403 16.37 3.77 5.57
CA ASP A 403 15.25 2.84 5.39
C ASP A 403 14.06 3.43 4.59
N ASN A 404 14.31 4.35 3.64
CA ASN A 404 13.29 4.79 2.71
C ASN A 404 13.34 3.91 1.45
N PRO A 405 12.20 3.39 1.00
CA PRO A 405 12.14 2.60 -0.22
C PRO A 405 12.29 3.52 -1.43
N HIS A 406 13.13 3.12 -2.37
CA HIS A 406 13.27 3.74 -3.69
C HIS A 406 13.40 2.64 -4.75
N PHE A 407 13.17 2.99 -6.00
CA PHE A 407 13.39 2.05 -7.09
C PHE A 407 14.85 2.06 -7.49
N LYS A 408 15.42 0.88 -7.70
CA LYS A 408 16.80 0.69 -8.20
C LYS A 408 16.93 1.16 -9.63
N HIS A 409 15.97 0.74 -10.49
CA HIS A 409 15.99 1.14 -11.88
C HIS A 409 15.37 2.53 -12.06
N ASP A 410 16.18 3.44 -12.59
CA ASP A 410 15.89 4.83 -12.89
C ASP A 410 16.66 5.31 -14.14
N MET A 411 16.82 6.63 -14.30
CA MET A 411 17.57 7.20 -15.42
C MET A 411 19.08 6.89 -15.37
N GLN A 412 19.64 6.55 -14.21
CA GLN A 412 21.07 6.23 -14.03
C GLN A 412 21.34 4.73 -14.21
N ASP A 413 20.39 3.88 -13.84
CA ASP A 413 20.44 2.42 -14.04
C ASP A 413 19.17 1.95 -14.77
N PRO A 414 19.02 2.25 -16.07
CA PRO A 414 17.83 1.92 -16.82
C PRO A 414 17.63 0.41 -17.01
N LEU A 415 16.40 0.02 -17.26
CA LEU A 415 16.03 -1.36 -17.58
C LEU A 415 16.76 -1.84 -18.84
N LYS A 416 17.14 -3.12 -18.85
CA LYS A 416 17.65 -3.79 -20.04
C LYS A 416 16.49 -4.33 -20.86
N ALA A 417 15.92 -3.48 -21.71
CA ALA A 417 14.77 -3.85 -22.53
C ALA A 417 14.72 -2.97 -23.79
N ASP A 418 14.42 -3.59 -24.94
CA ASP A 418 14.19 -2.89 -26.20
C ASP A 418 12.71 -2.46 -26.32
N ALA A 419 11.83 -3.19 -25.65
CA ALA A 419 10.41 -2.87 -25.59
C ALA A 419 9.81 -3.23 -24.23
N VAL A 420 8.93 -2.36 -23.73
CA VAL A 420 8.15 -2.60 -22.52
C VAL A 420 6.66 -2.53 -22.87
N ILE A 421 5.94 -3.56 -22.49
CA ILE A 421 4.49 -3.63 -22.65
C ILE A 421 3.84 -3.59 -21.27
N VAL A 422 2.96 -2.62 -21.04
CA VAL A 422 2.25 -2.45 -19.77
C VAL A 422 0.76 -2.69 -19.98
N ASP A 423 0.20 -3.68 -19.30
CA ASP A 423 -1.24 -3.92 -19.29
C ASP A 423 -1.90 -3.34 -18.02
N GLU A 424 -3.22 -3.16 -18.08
CA GLU A 424 -4.04 -2.55 -17.01
C GLU A 424 -3.53 -1.16 -16.58
N LEU A 425 -3.12 -0.31 -17.55
CA LEU A 425 -2.57 1.03 -17.27
C LEU A 425 -3.56 1.94 -16.52
N SER A 426 -4.86 1.69 -16.60
CA SER A 426 -5.89 2.41 -15.83
C SER A 426 -5.67 2.38 -14.33
N MET A 427 -4.92 1.40 -13.81
CA MET A 427 -4.61 1.23 -12.39
C MET A 427 -3.29 1.88 -11.96
N VAL A 428 -2.51 2.42 -12.89
CA VAL A 428 -1.19 3.03 -12.62
C VAL A 428 -1.37 4.50 -12.23
N ASP A 429 -0.90 4.88 -11.05
CA ASP A 429 -0.87 6.26 -10.60
C ASP A 429 0.33 7.04 -11.18
N ILE A 430 0.35 8.35 -10.97
CA ILE A 430 1.36 9.21 -11.61
C ILE A 430 2.77 8.94 -11.09
N THR A 431 2.94 8.64 -9.82
CA THR A 431 4.26 8.39 -9.22
C THR A 431 4.88 7.10 -9.77
N LEU A 432 4.08 6.03 -9.85
CA LEU A 432 4.53 4.76 -10.42
C LEU A 432 4.79 4.89 -11.93
N PHE A 433 3.96 5.66 -12.63
CA PHE A 433 4.11 5.92 -14.06
C PHE A 433 5.38 6.72 -14.35
N SER A 434 5.63 7.80 -13.61
CA SER A 434 6.86 8.61 -13.72
C SER A 434 8.11 7.75 -13.45
N SER A 435 8.08 6.94 -12.39
CA SER A 435 9.18 6.02 -12.07
C SER A 435 9.45 5.02 -13.19
N LEU A 436 8.39 4.45 -13.78
CA LEU A 436 8.53 3.54 -14.91
C LEU A 436 9.17 4.23 -16.12
N LEU A 437 8.67 5.42 -16.50
CA LEU A 437 9.21 6.16 -17.64
C LEU A 437 10.69 6.53 -17.47
N ASN A 438 11.07 6.89 -16.25
CA ASN A 438 12.46 7.23 -15.92
C ASN A 438 13.38 6.01 -16.00
N ALA A 439 12.88 4.81 -15.75
CA ALA A 439 13.65 3.57 -15.87
C ALA A 439 13.77 3.04 -17.32
N LEU A 440 13.02 3.59 -18.28
CA LEU A 440 13.11 3.15 -19.67
C LEU A 440 14.35 3.73 -20.35
N PRO A 441 15.15 2.92 -21.05
CA PRO A 441 16.28 3.42 -21.84
C PRO A 441 15.80 4.26 -23.04
N LEU A 442 16.66 5.13 -23.54
CA LEU A 442 16.38 5.87 -24.76
C LEU A 442 16.23 4.92 -25.94
N GLY A 443 15.20 5.13 -26.77
CA GLY A 443 14.89 4.26 -27.91
C GLY A 443 14.08 3.00 -27.54
N CYS A 444 13.79 2.75 -26.28
CA CYS A 444 12.89 1.68 -25.86
C CYS A 444 11.47 1.94 -26.39
N ARG A 445 10.80 0.90 -26.84
CA ARG A 445 9.38 0.98 -27.23
C ARG A 445 8.48 0.82 -26.02
N LEU A 446 7.41 1.62 -25.95
CA LEU A 446 6.46 1.57 -24.84
C LEU A 446 5.03 1.35 -25.37
N ILE A 447 4.49 0.18 -25.08
CA ILE A 447 3.13 -0.18 -25.45
C ILE A 447 2.28 -0.21 -24.18
N MET A 448 1.30 0.67 -24.12
CA MET A 448 0.41 0.86 -22.97
C MET A 448 -0.97 0.32 -23.29
N VAL A 449 -1.42 -0.66 -22.54
CA VAL A 449 -2.74 -1.29 -22.74
C VAL A 449 -3.63 -1.00 -21.52
N GLY A 450 -4.87 -0.65 -21.77
CA GLY A 450 -5.82 -0.39 -20.67
C GLY A 450 -7.24 -0.18 -21.17
N ASP A 451 -8.13 0.04 -20.23
CA ASP A 451 -9.53 0.31 -20.49
C ASP A 451 -9.89 1.66 -19.85
N SER A 452 -10.12 2.67 -20.70
CA SER A 452 -10.40 4.06 -20.27
C SER A 452 -11.74 4.22 -19.54
N ASP A 453 -12.64 3.25 -19.65
CA ASP A 453 -13.96 3.28 -19.04
C ASP A 453 -14.00 2.59 -17.69
N GLN A 454 -12.94 1.86 -17.31
CA GLN A 454 -12.77 1.32 -15.96
C GLN A 454 -12.48 2.42 -14.93
N LEU A 455 -12.48 2.02 -13.65
CA LEU A 455 -12.08 2.90 -12.56
C LEU A 455 -10.62 3.33 -12.70
N PRO A 456 -10.30 4.61 -12.42
CA PRO A 456 -8.92 5.07 -12.39
C PRO A 456 -8.13 4.47 -11.21
N ALA A 457 -6.82 4.66 -11.22
CA ALA A 457 -5.92 4.26 -10.12
C ALA A 457 -6.41 4.78 -8.77
N VAL A 458 -6.12 4.04 -7.71
CA VAL A 458 -6.45 4.47 -6.33
C VAL A 458 -5.56 5.65 -5.91
N GLY A 459 -4.31 5.69 -6.40
CA GLY A 459 -3.36 6.79 -6.17
C GLY A 459 -3.69 8.08 -6.94
N ALA A 460 -2.80 9.05 -6.82
CA ALA A 460 -2.93 10.36 -7.47
C ALA A 460 -2.77 10.26 -8.98
N GLY A 461 -3.53 11.07 -9.71
CA GLY A 461 -3.48 11.14 -11.17
C GLY A 461 -4.57 10.33 -11.87
N ASN A 462 -4.68 10.54 -13.16
CA ASN A 462 -5.58 9.81 -14.07
C ASN A 462 -4.84 9.52 -15.38
N VAL A 463 -3.70 8.85 -15.23
CA VAL A 463 -2.68 8.70 -16.27
C VAL A 463 -3.25 8.31 -17.63
N LEU A 464 -3.94 7.16 -17.72
CA LEU A 464 -4.47 6.69 -19.01
C LEU A 464 -5.42 7.70 -19.67
N HIS A 465 -6.31 8.29 -18.88
CA HIS A 465 -7.27 9.28 -19.39
C HIS A 465 -6.56 10.55 -19.85
N ASP A 466 -5.62 11.08 -19.08
CA ASP A 466 -4.90 12.31 -19.38
C ASP A 466 -4.04 12.15 -20.64
N LEU A 467 -3.40 10.98 -20.80
CA LEU A 467 -2.65 10.63 -22.01
C LEU A 467 -3.54 10.60 -23.25
N ILE A 468 -4.72 9.96 -23.18
CA ILE A 468 -5.68 9.89 -24.29
C ILE A 468 -6.22 11.28 -24.62
N GLU A 469 -6.62 12.04 -23.60
CA GLU A 469 -7.21 13.38 -23.79
C GLU A 469 -6.19 14.44 -24.22
N SER A 470 -4.89 14.21 -24.01
CA SER A 470 -3.84 15.12 -24.52
C SER A 470 -3.77 15.13 -26.05
N LYS A 471 -4.14 14.01 -26.70
CA LYS A 471 -4.05 13.78 -28.15
C LYS A 471 -2.63 13.92 -28.72
N THR A 472 -1.62 13.88 -27.86
CA THR A 472 -0.21 13.99 -28.26
C THR A 472 0.39 12.64 -28.63
N LEU A 473 -0.12 11.56 -28.05
CA LEU A 473 0.36 10.20 -28.29
C LEU A 473 -0.48 9.44 -29.33
N PRO A 474 0.11 8.46 -30.03
CA PRO A 474 -0.65 7.52 -30.84
C PRO A 474 -1.61 6.71 -29.96
N VAL A 475 -2.90 6.83 -30.24
CA VAL A 475 -3.96 6.07 -29.55
C VAL A 475 -4.70 5.24 -30.59
N VAL A 476 -4.98 3.98 -30.25
CA VAL A 476 -5.90 3.13 -31.02
C VAL A 476 -6.97 2.59 -30.07
N GLU A 477 -8.21 2.96 -30.35
CA GLU A 477 -9.37 2.49 -29.62
C GLU A 477 -10.06 1.35 -30.38
N LEU A 478 -10.10 0.16 -29.77
CA LEU A 478 -10.80 -1.01 -30.33
C LEU A 478 -12.27 -0.98 -29.88
N LYS A 479 -13.17 -0.67 -30.81
CA LYS A 479 -14.61 -0.58 -30.54
C LYS A 479 -15.40 -1.81 -31.00
N LYS A 480 -14.86 -2.56 -31.95
CA LYS A 480 -15.56 -3.70 -32.54
C LYS A 480 -15.55 -4.89 -31.59
N VAL A 481 -16.73 -5.27 -31.16
CA VAL A 481 -16.93 -6.51 -30.37
C VAL A 481 -16.99 -7.71 -31.31
N PHE A 482 -16.17 -8.71 -31.07
CA PHE A 482 -16.16 -9.89 -31.93
C PHE A 482 -17.38 -10.79 -31.71
N ARG A 483 -17.79 -11.49 -32.76
CA ARG A 483 -19.03 -12.31 -32.78
C ARG A 483 -19.14 -13.31 -31.65
N GLN A 484 -18.04 -13.90 -31.22
CA GLN A 484 -18.02 -14.82 -30.08
C GLN A 484 -18.37 -14.11 -28.76
N ALA A 485 -17.82 -12.93 -28.56
CA ALA A 485 -18.07 -12.11 -27.38
C ALA A 485 -19.49 -11.51 -27.35
N MET A 486 -20.09 -11.26 -28.52
CA MET A 486 -21.49 -10.78 -28.62
C MET A 486 -22.53 -11.78 -28.12
N LYS A 487 -22.18 -13.06 -27.94
CA LYS A 487 -23.08 -14.06 -27.34
C LYS A 487 -23.21 -13.87 -25.81
N SER A 488 -22.25 -13.21 -25.18
CA SER A 488 -22.27 -12.96 -23.75
C SER A 488 -23.06 -11.68 -23.44
N ARG A 489 -24.02 -11.75 -22.54
CA ARG A 489 -24.76 -10.61 -22.03
C ARG A 489 -23.90 -9.76 -21.08
N ILE A 490 -22.92 -10.36 -20.41
CA ILE A 490 -21.93 -9.60 -19.64
C ILE A 490 -21.24 -8.59 -20.55
N VAL A 491 -20.78 -9.01 -21.72
CA VAL A 491 -20.08 -8.16 -22.68
C VAL A 491 -21.02 -7.11 -23.30
N THR A 492 -22.20 -7.53 -23.78
CA THR A 492 -23.14 -6.58 -24.42
C THR A 492 -23.66 -5.56 -23.43
N ASN A 493 -24.03 -5.98 -22.20
CA ASN A 493 -24.44 -5.06 -21.14
C ASN A 493 -23.33 -4.13 -20.68
N ALA A 494 -22.07 -4.59 -20.64
CA ALA A 494 -20.93 -3.72 -20.36
C ALA A 494 -20.82 -2.58 -21.39
N HIS A 495 -20.94 -2.90 -22.68
CA HIS A 495 -20.94 -1.88 -23.74
C HIS A 495 -22.15 -0.93 -23.68
N ASP A 496 -23.35 -1.46 -23.37
CA ASP A 496 -24.54 -0.64 -23.18
C ASP A 496 -24.37 0.33 -21.99
N ILE A 497 -23.80 -0.13 -20.87
CA ILE A 497 -23.49 0.71 -19.71
C ILE A 497 -22.54 1.84 -20.10
N VAL A 498 -21.44 1.56 -20.81
CA VAL A 498 -20.50 2.59 -21.30
C VAL A 498 -21.20 3.58 -22.20
N ALA A 499 -22.07 3.13 -23.11
CA ALA A 499 -22.86 3.97 -23.99
C ALA A 499 -23.97 4.78 -23.26
N GLY A 500 -24.14 4.58 -21.95
CA GLY A 500 -25.22 5.21 -21.18
C GLY A 500 -26.60 4.62 -21.49
N LYS A 501 -26.65 3.39 -21.93
CA LYS A 501 -27.88 2.67 -22.20
C LYS A 501 -28.14 1.68 -21.06
N MET A 502 -29.40 1.54 -20.68
CA MET A 502 -29.80 0.59 -19.66
C MET A 502 -29.40 -0.83 -20.07
N PRO A 503 -28.68 -1.58 -19.24
CA PRO A 503 -28.39 -2.99 -19.54
C PRO A 503 -29.67 -3.83 -19.54
N ASP A 504 -29.66 -4.94 -20.27
CA ASP A 504 -30.76 -5.89 -20.29
C ASP A 504 -30.85 -6.64 -18.94
N LEU A 505 -31.90 -6.34 -18.18
CA LEU A 505 -32.17 -6.93 -16.86
C LEU A 505 -33.25 -8.03 -16.90
N GLU A 506 -33.86 -8.31 -18.04
CA GLU A 506 -35.04 -9.15 -18.14
C GLU A 506 -34.71 -10.58 -18.67
N THR A 507 -33.70 -10.71 -19.52
CA THR A 507 -33.29 -12.01 -20.10
C THR A 507 -32.76 -12.94 -19.01
N LYS A 508 -33.32 -14.19 -18.99
CA LYS A 508 -33.02 -15.17 -17.91
C LYS A 508 -32.10 -16.31 -18.34
N ASP A 509 -32.00 -16.61 -19.63
CA ASP A 509 -31.22 -17.74 -20.14
C ASP A 509 -29.89 -17.29 -20.71
N ASN A 510 -29.03 -16.70 -19.84
CA ASN A 510 -27.72 -16.18 -20.21
C ASN A 510 -26.75 -16.14 -19.03
N ASP A 511 -25.66 -15.40 -19.19
CA ASP A 511 -24.56 -15.18 -18.21
C ASP A 511 -24.73 -13.94 -17.34
N PHE A 512 -25.81 -13.15 -17.55
CA PHE A 512 -26.09 -11.91 -16.79
C PHE A 512 -27.51 -11.95 -16.21
N PHE A 513 -27.63 -11.80 -14.88
CA PHE A 513 -28.90 -11.90 -14.16
C PHE A 513 -29.16 -10.69 -13.30
N PHE A 514 -30.43 -10.29 -13.20
CA PHE A 514 -30.88 -9.29 -12.25
C PHE A 514 -31.94 -9.87 -11.30
N MET A 515 -31.74 -9.66 -10.01
CA MET A 515 -32.67 -10.11 -8.96
C MET A 515 -33.23 -8.91 -8.18
N LYS A 516 -34.44 -8.48 -8.52
CA LYS A 516 -35.12 -7.37 -7.84
C LYS A 516 -35.33 -7.68 -6.36
N ARG A 517 -34.89 -6.76 -5.49
CA ARG A 517 -35.12 -6.77 -4.04
C ARG A 517 -35.45 -5.37 -3.57
N THR A 518 -36.28 -5.30 -2.52
CA THR A 518 -36.88 -4.04 -2.04
C THR A 518 -36.40 -3.64 -0.65
N SER A 519 -35.56 -4.44 0.00
CA SER A 519 -34.97 -4.11 1.30
C SER A 519 -33.54 -4.61 1.41
N PRO A 520 -32.68 -3.95 2.22
CA PRO A 520 -31.31 -4.37 2.44
C PRO A 520 -31.21 -5.81 2.95
N ALA A 521 -32.08 -6.18 3.90
CA ALA A 521 -32.11 -7.52 4.47
C ALA A 521 -32.38 -8.60 3.41
N SER A 522 -33.31 -8.33 2.45
CA SER A 522 -33.60 -9.25 1.34
C SER A 522 -32.45 -9.34 0.34
N VAL A 523 -31.70 -8.24 0.13
CA VAL A 523 -30.49 -8.24 -0.68
C VAL A 523 -29.42 -9.15 -0.05
N VAL A 524 -29.11 -8.93 1.22
CA VAL A 524 -28.09 -9.68 1.97
C VAL A 524 -28.43 -11.16 2.04
N SER A 525 -29.70 -11.51 2.34
CA SER A 525 -30.18 -12.90 2.37
C SER A 525 -30.06 -13.57 0.99
N THR A 526 -30.39 -12.85 -0.09
CA THR A 526 -30.28 -13.38 -1.47
C THR A 526 -28.83 -13.62 -1.83
N ILE A 527 -27.91 -12.72 -1.49
CA ILE A 527 -26.47 -12.88 -1.72
C ILE A 527 -25.95 -14.12 -0.99
N SER A 528 -26.37 -14.28 0.28
CA SER A 528 -26.02 -15.48 1.05
C SER A 528 -26.47 -16.77 0.36
N GLU A 529 -27.71 -16.82 -0.07
CA GLU A 529 -28.28 -17.98 -0.76
C GLU A 529 -27.58 -18.25 -2.11
N LEU A 530 -27.27 -17.20 -2.88
CA LEU A 530 -26.55 -17.31 -4.15
C LEU A 530 -25.17 -17.93 -3.94
N CYS A 531 -24.40 -17.41 -2.98
CA CYS A 531 -23.03 -17.84 -2.75
C CYS A 531 -22.96 -19.23 -2.11
N SER A 532 -23.89 -19.59 -1.23
CA SER A 532 -23.82 -20.85 -0.49
C SER A 532 -24.51 -22.03 -1.16
N LYS A 533 -25.54 -21.78 -1.99
CA LYS A 533 -26.40 -22.86 -2.51
C LYS A 533 -26.67 -22.77 -4.01
N ARG A 534 -27.13 -21.61 -4.51
CA ARG A 534 -27.70 -21.53 -5.85
C ARG A 534 -26.66 -21.61 -6.95
N LEU A 535 -25.61 -20.76 -6.89
CA LEU A 535 -24.54 -20.75 -7.88
C LEU A 535 -23.69 -22.03 -7.82
N PRO A 536 -23.28 -22.53 -6.64
CA PRO A 536 -22.61 -23.82 -6.55
C PRO A 536 -23.40 -24.98 -7.20
N LYS A 537 -24.69 -25.06 -6.88
CA LYS A 537 -25.52 -26.14 -7.40
C LYS A 537 -25.80 -26.02 -8.90
N ALA A 538 -25.95 -24.80 -9.43
CA ALA A 538 -26.33 -24.58 -10.83
C ALA A 538 -25.16 -24.71 -11.81
N TYR A 539 -23.95 -24.34 -11.37
CA TYR A 539 -22.78 -24.19 -12.22
C TYR A 539 -21.55 -24.99 -11.75
N ASP A 540 -21.70 -25.81 -10.71
CA ASP A 540 -20.60 -26.57 -10.09
C ASP A 540 -19.43 -25.64 -9.64
N PHE A 541 -19.76 -24.47 -9.09
CA PHE A 541 -18.79 -23.51 -8.62
C PHE A 541 -18.43 -23.76 -7.15
N ASP A 542 -17.14 -23.61 -6.83
CA ASP A 542 -16.70 -23.53 -5.45
C ASP A 542 -17.15 -22.21 -4.80
N SER A 543 -17.83 -22.32 -3.66
CA SER A 543 -18.42 -21.17 -2.96
C SER A 543 -17.41 -20.12 -2.52
N ILE A 544 -16.17 -20.53 -2.27
CA ILE A 544 -15.11 -19.66 -1.75
C ILE A 544 -14.23 -19.15 -2.90
N ASN A 545 -13.76 -20.05 -3.78
CA ASN A 545 -12.77 -19.71 -4.80
C ASN A 545 -13.37 -19.10 -6.06
N ASP A 546 -14.54 -19.60 -6.51
CA ASP A 546 -15.10 -19.23 -7.82
C ASP A 546 -16.08 -18.05 -7.76
N ILE A 547 -16.65 -17.77 -6.58
CA ILE A 547 -17.65 -16.72 -6.40
C ILE A 547 -17.05 -15.54 -5.63
N GLN A 548 -17.30 -14.33 -6.15
CA GLN A 548 -16.88 -13.10 -5.50
C GLN A 548 -18.04 -12.11 -5.40
N VAL A 549 -18.25 -11.57 -4.19
CA VAL A 549 -19.19 -10.46 -4.01
C VAL A 549 -18.43 -9.14 -4.16
N LEU A 550 -18.92 -8.26 -5.04
CA LEU A 550 -18.35 -6.94 -5.30
C LEU A 550 -19.29 -5.85 -4.79
N CYS A 551 -18.93 -5.17 -3.72
CA CYS A 551 -19.74 -4.13 -3.11
C CYS A 551 -19.36 -2.74 -3.61
N PRO A 552 -20.32 -1.84 -3.88
CA PRO A 552 -20.02 -0.44 -4.17
C PRO A 552 -19.30 0.25 -3.00
N SER A 553 -19.69 -0.04 -1.75
CA SER A 553 -19.17 0.59 -0.55
C SER A 553 -18.63 -0.40 0.48
N ARG A 554 -17.81 0.11 1.40
CA ARG A 554 -17.29 -0.68 2.54
C ARG A 554 -18.29 -0.73 3.70
N LYS A 555 -18.93 0.40 4.00
CA LYS A 555 -19.88 0.59 5.12
C LYS A 555 -21.31 0.41 4.65
N GLY A 556 -22.22 0.26 5.60
CA GLY A 556 -23.66 0.09 5.37
C GLY A 556 -24.11 -1.37 5.35
N GLU A 557 -25.43 -1.61 5.32
CA GLU A 557 -26.02 -2.95 5.37
C GLU A 557 -25.60 -3.83 4.17
N CYS A 558 -25.54 -3.24 2.97
CA CYS A 558 -25.05 -3.90 1.74
C CYS A 558 -23.56 -3.65 1.50
N GLY A 559 -22.81 -3.14 2.49
CA GLY A 559 -21.37 -2.91 2.40
C GLY A 559 -20.55 -4.16 2.63
N SER A 560 -19.31 -4.17 2.13
CA SER A 560 -18.44 -5.35 2.17
C SER A 560 -18.17 -5.84 3.60
N VAL A 561 -18.08 -4.96 4.60
CA VAL A 561 -17.86 -5.35 6.00
C VAL A 561 -19.00 -6.19 6.54
N ASN A 562 -20.25 -5.78 6.31
CA ASN A 562 -21.42 -6.51 6.78
C ASN A 562 -21.63 -7.83 6.02
N ILE A 563 -21.46 -7.79 4.70
CA ILE A 563 -21.59 -8.99 3.87
C ILE A 563 -20.49 -10.01 4.20
N ASN A 564 -19.26 -9.59 4.49
CA ASN A 564 -18.21 -10.50 4.94
C ASN A 564 -18.56 -11.23 6.22
N LYS A 565 -19.10 -10.54 7.22
CA LYS A 565 -19.54 -11.17 8.48
C LYS A 565 -20.60 -12.23 8.23
N MET A 566 -21.58 -11.92 7.40
CA MET A 566 -22.66 -12.85 7.05
C MET A 566 -22.14 -14.04 6.24
N LEU A 567 -21.29 -13.80 5.23
CA LEU A 567 -20.73 -14.88 4.40
C LEU A 567 -19.78 -15.77 5.19
N GLN A 568 -18.96 -15.22 6.09
CA GLN A 568 -18.14 -16.02 6.98
C GLN A 568 -19.01 -16.98 7.82
N TYR A 569 -20.09 -16.46 8.41
CA TYR A 569 -21.00 -17.29 9.22
C TYR A 569 -21.64 -18.43 8.41
N VAL A 570 -21.98 -18.20 7.13
CA VAL A 570 -22.66 -19.18 6.29
C VAL A 570 -21.69 -20.13 5.58
N LEU A 571 -20.58 -19.61 5.05
CA LEU A 571 -19.63 -20.40 4.24
C LEU A 571 -18.54 -21.06 5.09
N ASN A 572 -18.16 -20.43 6.18
CA ASN A 572 -17.14 -20.95 7.09
C ASN A 572 -17.60 -20.80 8.55
N PRO A 573 -18.65 -21.56 8.98
CA PRO A 573 -19.17 -21.49 10.34
C PRO A 573 -18.15 -21.98 11.38
N PRO A 574 -18.25 -21.49 12.64
CA PRO A 574 -17.39 -21.99 13.73
C PRO A 574 -17.56 -23.51 13.91
N SER A 575 -16.46 -24.18 14.15
CA SER A 575 -16.43 -25.64 14.36
C SER A 575 -15.34 -26.00 15.37
N LYS A 576 -15.56 -27.07 16.15
CA LYS A 576 -14.57 -27.60 17.10
C LYS A 576 -13.23 -27.99 16.45
N ASN A 577 -13.25 -28.25 15.14
CA ASN A 577 -12.07 -28.66 14.38
C ASN A 577 -11.35 -27.48 13.70
N LYS A 578 -11.84 -26.26 13.84
CA LYS A 578 -11.24 -25.06 13.28
C LYS A 578 -10.82 -24.12 14.39
N ARG A 579 -9.60 -23.65 14.32
CA ARG A 579 -9.12 -22.60 15.23
C ARG A 579 -9.60 -21.24 14.76
N GLU A 580 -9.86 -20.38 15.71
CA GLU A 580 -10.20 -19.00 15.46
C GLU A 580 -9.49 -18.07 16.46
N VAL A 581 -9.22 -16.86 16.04
CA VAL A 581 -8.60 -15.82 16.84
C VAL A 581 -9.23 -14.47 16.53
N THR A 582 -9.42 -13.64 17.56
CA THR A 582 -9.90 -12.27 17.35
C THR A 582 -8.73 -11.30 17.46
N LEU A 583 -8.37 -10.69 16.34
CA LEU A 583 -7.24 -9.76 16.22
C LEU A 583 -7.72 -8.47 15.55
N ALA A 584 -7.31 -7.32 16.07
CA ALA A 584 -7.67 -6.00 15.54
C ALA A 584 -9.20 -5.83 15.31
N GLY A 585 -10.03 -6.40 16.21
CA GLY A 585 -11.51 -6.34 16.12
C GLY A 585 -12.12 -7.22 15.03
N LYS A 586 -11.37 -8.17 14.46
CA LYS A 586 -11.81 -9.13 13.45
C LYS A 586 -11.61 -10.55 13.97
N THR A 587 -12.59 -11.42 13.78
CA THR A 587 -12.45 -12.85 14.06
C THR A 587 -11.98 -13.56 12.80
N LEU A 588 -10.73 -14.03 12.80
CA LEU A 588 -10.12 -14.83 11.76
C LEU A 588 -10.26 -16.31 12.11
N ARG A 589 -10.58 -17.14 11.14
CA ARG A 589 -10.80 -18.59 11.31
C ARG A 589 -10.12 -19.37 10.19
N GLU A 590 -9.62 -20.55 10.51
CA GLU A 590 -9.12 -21.51 9.51
C GLU A 590 -10.16 -21.77 8.44
N GLY A 591 -9.76 -21.64 7.16
CA GLY A 591 -10.64 -21.69 5.98
C GLY A 591 -11.24 -20.34 5.57
N ASP A 592 -10.96 -19.24 6.25
CA ASP A 592 -11.43 -17.92 5.84
C ASP A 592 -10.75 -17.45 4.55
N LYS A 593 -11.56 -16.91 3.64
CA LYS A 593 -11.06 -16.17 2.48
C LYS A 593 -10.65 -14.76 2.90
N VAL A 594 -9.40 -14.42 2.66
CA VAL A 594 -8.79 -13.15 3.08
C VAL A 594 -8.07 -12.47 1.93
N MET A 595 -7.83 -11.16 2.09
CA MET A 595 -7.07 -10.33 1.15
C MET A 595 -6.02 -9.54 1.90
N GLN A 596 -4.81 -9.49 1.37
CA GLN A 596 -3.78 -8.54 1.76
C GLN A 596 -4.20 -7.12 1.37
N ILE A 597 -4.10 -6.16 2.29
CA ILE A 597 -4.56 -4.77 2.07
C ILE A 597 -3.45 -3.73 2.04
N LYS A 598 -2.20 -4.19 2.14
CA LYS A 598 -0.98 -3.37 2.02
C LYS A 598 0.08 -4.18 1.30
N ASN A 599 1.00 -3.51 0.61
CA ASN A 599 2.21 -4.19 0.16
C ASN A 599 3.10 -4.47 1.37
N ASN A 600 3.54 -5.72 1.51
CA ASN A 600 4.51 -6.10 2.52
C ASN A 600 5.57 -6.99 1.86
N TYR A 601 6.76 -6.44 1.68
CA TYR A 601 7.88 -7.08 0.98
C TYR A 601 8.63 -8.08 1.87
N ASP A 602 8.42 -8.02 3.19
CA ASP A 602 9.17 -8.79 4.19
C ASP A 602 8.50 -10.12 4.53
N ILE A 603 7.22 -10.30 4.17
CA ILE A 603 6.51 -11.55 4.42
C ILE A 603 7.10 -12.64 3.55
N LEU A 604 7.71 -13.63 4.22
CA LEU A 604 8.25 -14.80 3.57
C LEU A 604 7.13 -15.77 3.17
N TRP A 605 7.26 -16.33 1.99
CA TRP A 605 6.37 -17.38 1.49
C TRP A 605 7.15 -18.55 0.90
N THR A 606 6.55 -19.72 0.97
CA THR A 606 7.07 -20.96 0.38
C THR A 606 6.08 -21.49 -0.66
N LYS A 607 6.60 -22.05 -1.75
CA LYS A 607 5.81 -22.74 -2.78
C LYS A 607 6.53 -24.00 -3.20
N GLY A 608 6.14 -25.14 -2.63
CA GLY A 608 6.89 -26.37 -2.79
C GLY A 608 8.31 -26.24 -2.23
N ASN A 609 9.31 -26.30 -3.11
CA ASN A 609 10.71 -26.09 -2.76
C ASN A 609 11.20 -24.66 -3.01
N ASP A 610 10.37 -23.80 -3.59
CA ASP A 610 10.72 -22.42 -3.86
C ASP A 610 10.39 -21.55 -2.65
N GLU A 611 11.27 -20.62 -2.34
CA GLU A 611 11.09 -19.63 -1.28
C GLU A 611 11.19 -18.23 -1.86
N GLY A 612 10.45 -17.30 -1.29
CA GLY A 612 10.50 -15.91 -1.72
C GLY A 612 9.91 -14.99 -0.67
N SER A 613 9.91 -13.70 -0.96
CA SER A 613 9.34 -12.67 -0.10
C SER A 613 8.35 -11.79 -0.87
N GLY A 614 7.48 -11.12 -0.11
CA GLY A 614 6.52 -10.16 -0.61
C GLY A 614 5.14 -10.74 -0.90
N ILE A 615 4.15 -10.19 -0.18
CA ILE A 615 2.71 -10.34 -0.46
C ILE A 615 2.13 -8.95 -0.71
N PHE A 616 1.33 -8.81 -1.75
CA PHE A 616 0.95 -7.50 -2.27
C PHE A 616 -0.52 -7.18 -2.03
N ASN A 617 -0.82 -5.89 -2.01
CA ASN A 617 -2.19 -5.40 -1.90
C ASN A 617 -3.07 -5.96 -3.02
N GLY A 618 -4.20 -6.57 -2.63
CA GLY A 618 -5.12 -7.24 -3.55
C GLY A 618 -4.91 -8.74 -3.69
N ASP A 619 -3.80 -9.32 -3.18
CA ASP A 619 -3.61 -10.77 -3.16
C ASP A 619 -4.67 -11.41 -2.26
N ILE A 620 -5.40 -12.38 -2.80
CA ILE A 620 -6.45 -13.13 -2.09
C ILE A 620 -5.94 -14.52 -1.78
N GLY A 621 -6.15 -14.96 -0.55
CA GLY A 621 -5.75 -16.28 -0.08
C GLY A 621 -6.76 -16.89 0.90
N ILE A 622 -6.44 -18.08 1.37
CA ILE A 622 -7.22 -18.82 2.36
C ILE A 622 -6.34 -19.03 3.60
N ILE A 623 -6.87 -18.76 4.79
CA ILE A 623 -6.19 -19.07 6.04
C ILE A 623 -6.14 -20.59 6.19
N GLU A 624 -4.94 -21.17 6.16
CA GLU A 624 -4.76 -22.61 6.29
C GLU A 624 -4.70 -23.05 7.74
N LYS A 625 -3.91 -22.34 8.54
CA LYS A 625 -3.64 -22.72 9.92
C LYS A 625 -3.50 -21.50 10.81
N ILE A 626 -4.05 -21.57 12.02
CA ILE A 626 -3.86 -20.60 13.08
C ILE A 626 -3.11 -21.31 14.23
N ASP A 627 -1.96 -20.78 14.60
CA ASP A 627 -1.16 -21.26 15.70
C ASP A 627 -1.12 -20.22 16.83
N CYS A 628 -1.95 -20.45 17.85
CA CYS A 628 -1.99 -19.58 19.02
C CYS A 628 -0.74 -19.68 19.89
N VAL A 629 0.05 -20.75 19.75
CA VAL A 629 1.27 -20.94 20.54
C VAL A 629 2.38 -20.03 20.01
N SER A 630 2.59 -20.05 18.70
CA SER A 630 3.59 -19.19 18.06
C SER A 630 3.06 -17.80 17.75
N SER A 631 1.82 -17.46 18.12
CA SER A 631 1.13 -16.22 17.78
C SER A 631 1.22 -15.87 16.28
N ALA A 632 0.98 -16.89 15.44
CA ALA A 632 1.10 -16.78 13.99
C ALA A 632 -0.07 -17.47 13.27
N PHE A 633 -0.30 -17.09 12.02
CA PHE A 633 -1.22 -17.80 11.12
C PHE A 633 -0.63 -17.89 9.72
N SER A 634 -0.97 -18.94 8.99
CA SER A 634 -0.55 -19.12 7.60
C SER A 634 -1.71 -18.87 6.65
N VAL A 635 -1.39 -18.20 5.55
CA VAL A 635 -2.33 -17.90 4.44
C VAL A 635 -1.77 -18.46 3.15
N ASN A 636 -2.57 -19.25 2.45
CA ASN A 636 -2.24 -19.77 1.14
C ASN A 636 -2.75 -18.81 0.05
N PHE A 637 -1.83 -18.14 -0.63
CA PHE A 637 -2.08 -17.28 -1.79
C PHE A 637 -1.72 -18.02 -3.07
N GLU A 638 -2.66 -18.76 -3.65
CA GLU A 638 -2.46 -19.50 -4.92
C GLU A 638 -1.16 -20.37 -4.90
N ASP A 639 -1.08 -21.31 -3.94
CA ASP A 639 0.06 -22.20 -3.68
C ASP A 639 1.29 -21.56 -3.01
N ARG A 640 1.30 -20.26 -2.76
CA ARG A 640 2.30 -19.59 -1.92
C ARG A 640 1.78 -19.55 -0.48
N ILE A 641 2.43 -20.27 0.40
CA ILE A 641 2.07 -20.27 1.83
C ILE A 641 2.90 -19.19 2.54
N ALA A 642 2.23 -18.15 2.99
CA ALA A 642 2.84 -17.06 3.73
C ALA A 642 2.49 -17.14 5.22
N VAL A 643 3.47 -16.86 6.08
CA VAL A 643 3.30 -16.90 7.53
C VAL A 643 3.25 -15.47 8.07
N TYR A 644 2.20 -15.19 8.82
CA TYR A 644 1.94 -13.89 9.46
C TYR A 644 2.06 -14.01 10.96
N SER A 645 2.69 -13.04 11.61
CA SER A 645 2.52 -12.83 13.04
C SER A 645 1.12 -12.24 13.31
N PHE A 646 0.60 -12.41 14.53
CA PHE A 646 -0.68 -11.79 14.91
C PHE A 646 -0.65 -10.26 14.84
N GLU A 647 0.50 -9.63 14.95
CA GLU A 647 0.69 -8.19 14.80
C GLU A 647 0.37 -7.71 13.38
N ASN A 648 0.68 -8.54 12.38
CA ASN A 648 0.41 -8.23 10.98
C ASN A 648 -1.04 -8.53 10.58
N ALA A 649 -1.91 -8.95 11.50
CA ALA A 649 -3.32 -9.21 11.21
C ALA A 649 -4.10 -7.96 10.74
N ASN A 650 -3.59 -6.76 11.02
CA ASN A 650 -4.15 -5.50 10.52
C ASN A 650 -3.97 -5.33 9.00
N GLU A 651 -3.05 -6.09 8.38
CA GLU A 651 -2.79 -6.10 6.94
C GLU A 651 -3.72 -7.04 6.16
N ILE A 652 -4.52 -7.84 6.86
CA ILE A 652 -5.44 -8.83 6.29
C ILE A 652 -6.89 -8.42 6.54
N GLU A 653 -7.74 -8.53 5.53
CA GLU A 653 -9.20 -8.38 5.65
C GLU A 653 -9.92 -9.61 5.06
N HIS A 654 -11.13 -9.90 5.56
CA HIS A 654 -11.99 -10.91 4.93
C HIS A 654 -12.30 -10.52 3.48
N ALA A 655 -12.30 -11.48 2.59
CA ALA A 655 -12.44 -11.27 1.15
C ALA A 655 -13.57 -12.07 0.49
N TYR A 656 -14.55 -12.58 1.22
CA TYR A 656 -15.78 -13.12 0.63
C TYR A 656 -16.51 -12.01 -0.15
N ALA A 657 -16.49 -10.79 0.37
CA ALA A 657 -16.95 -9.58 -0.29
C ALA A 657 -15.86 -8.52 -0.24
N VAL A 658 -15.56 -7.92 -1.38
CA VAL A 658 -14.60 -6.81 -1.52
C VAL A 658 -15.28 -5.62 -2.18
N THR A 659 -14.69 -4.42 -2.07
CA THR A 659 -15.19 -3.29 -2.85
C THR A 659 -14.80 -3.41 -4.31
N VAL A 660 -15.58 -2.83 -5.22
CA VAL A 660 -15.27 -2.82 -6.66
C VAL A 660 -13.87 -2.26 -6.92
N HIS A 661 -13.43 -1.25 -6.18
CA HIS A 661 -12.07 -0.70 -6.29
C HIS A 661 -10.99 -1.75 -5.97
N LYS A 662 -11.20 -2.56 -4.94
CA LYS A 662 -10.25 -3.62 -4.56
C LYS A 662 -10.29 -4.84 -5.49
N SER A 663 -11.26 -4.93 -6.39
CA SER A 663 -11.35 -6.00 -7.38
C SER A 663 -10.65 -5.68 -8.70
N GLN A 664 -10.13 -4.47 -8.87
CA GLN A 664 -9.39 -4.09 -10.07
C GLN A 664 -8.21 -5.05 -10.31
N GLY A 665 -7.92 -5.35 -11.57
CA GLY A 665 -6.90 -6.33 -11.96
C GLY A 665 -7.27 -7.80 -11.71
N ASN A 666 -8.43 -8.07 -11.08
CA ASN A 666 -8.93 -9.42 -10.83
C ASN A 666 -10.10 -9.76 -11.74
N GLU A 667 -10.27 -11.04 -12.05
CA GLU A 667 -11.45 -11.59 -12.70
C GLU A 667 -11.91 -12.83 -11.94
N PHE A 668 -13.23 -13.06 -11.92
CA PHE A 668 -13.85 -14.13 -11.16
C PHE A 668 -14.82 -14.92 -12.06
N LYS A 669 -14.97 -16.22 -11.83
CA LYS A 669 -15.95 -17.03 -12.59
C LYS A 669 -17.36 -16.49 -12.38
N ALA A 670 -17.74 -16.19 -11.14
CA ALA A 670 -19.03 -15.58 -10.84
C ALA A 670 -18.86 -14.33 -9.98
N VAL A 671 -19.57 -13.27 -10.36
CA VAL A 671 -19.64 -12.02 -9.60
C VAL A 671 -21.07 -11.77 -9.15
N VAL A 672 -21.25 -11.43 -7.87
CA VAL A 672 -22.52 -10.99 -7.30
C VAL A 672 -22.36 -9.57 -6.79
N MET A 673 -23.20 -8.64 -7.24
CA MET A 673 -23.10 -7.22 -6.85
C MET A 673 -24.40 -6.73 -6.22
N PRO A 674 -24.39 -6.25 -4.98
CA PRO A 674 -25.53 -5.53 -4.40
C PRO A 674 -25.67 -4.13 -5.07
N VAL A 675 -26.86 -3.88 -5.61
CA VAL A 675 -27.25 -2.60 -6.22
C VAL A 675 -28.45 -2.00 -5.47
N PHE A 676 -28.21 -1.67 -4.19
CA PHE A 676 -29.24 -1.17 -3.29
C PHE A 676 -28.65 -0.16 -2.31
N ASN A 677 -29.30 1.00 -2.13
CA ASN A 677 -28.86 2.08 -1.23
C ASN A 677 -27.36 2.46 -1.46
N VAL A 678 -26.96 2.55 -2.72
CA VAL A 678 -25.61 2.98 -3.06
C VAL A 678 -25.46 4.47 -2.74
N VAL A 679 -24.42 4.83 -2.00
CA VAL A 679 -24.15 6.23 -1.66
C VAL A 679 -23.94 7.08 -2.94
N PRO A 680 -24.45 8.33 -2.97
CA PRO A 680 -24.44 9.14 -4.20
C PRO A 680 -23.06 9.25 -4.87
N ASN A 681 -22.00 9.41 -4.08
CA ASN A 681 -20.63 9.53 -4.58
C ASN A 681 -20.08 8.24 -5.24
N LEU A 682 -20.72 7.09 -5.04
CA LEU A 682 -20.36 5.82 -5.63
C LEU A 682 -21.40 5.34 -6.68
N CYS A 683 -22.45 6.13 -6.90
CA CYS A 683 -23.51 5.82 -7.85
C CYS A 683 -23.18 6.39 -9.23
N TYR A 684 -22.15 5.82 -9.91
CA TYR A 684 -21.70 6.27 -11.21
C TYR A 684 -21.32 5.11 -12.14
N ARG A 685 -21.33 5.40 -13.45
CA ARG A 685 -21.22 4.45 -14.55
C ARG A 685 -19.96 3.57 -14.49
N ASN A 686 -18.79 4.16 -14.31
CA ASN A 686 -17.52 3.44 -14.34
C ASN A 686 -17.42 2.41 -13.22
N LEU A 687 -18.07 2.64 -12.06
CA LEU A 687 -18.08 1.67 -10.97
C LEU A 687 -18.92 0.43 -11.33
N LEU A 688 -20.11 0.63 -11.90
CA LEU A 688 -20.95 -0.48 -12.39
C LEU A 688 -20.26 -1.24 -13.51
N TYR A 689 -19.69 -0.52 -14.48
CA TYR A 689 -18.96 -1.09 -15.61
C TYR A 689 -17.77 -1.94 -15.13
N THR A 690 -16.94 -1.41 -14.23
CA THR A 690 -15.80 -2.15 -13.69
C THR A 690 -16.25 -3.41 -12.97
N ALA A 691 -17.35 -3.38 -12.20
CA ALA A 691 -17.86 -4.57 -11.52
C ALA A 691 -18.34 -5.63 -12.52
N VAL A 692 -19.08 -5.21 -13.55
CA VAL A 692 -19.61 -6.13 -14.59
C VAL A 692 -18.46 -6.80 -15.35
N THR A 693 -17.41 -6.03 -15.69
CA THR A 693 -16.26 -6.56 -16.44
C THR A 693 -15.34 -7.47 -15.62
N ARG A 694 -15.56 -7.62 -14.30
CA ARG A 694 -14.83 -8.61 -13.48
C ARG A 694 -15.40 -10.01 -13.58
N ALA A 695 -16.61 -10.18 -14.14
CA ALA A 695 -17.25 -11.49 -14.29
C ALA A 695 -16.80 -12.17 -15.59
N LYS A 696 -16.35 -13.44 -15.48
CA LYS A 696 -15.99 -14.29 -16.64
C LYS A 696 -17.18 -15.07 -17.18
N ASN A 697 -17.92 -15.74 -16.29
CA ASN A 697 -18.97 -16.66 -16.68
C ASN A 697 -20.36 -16.18 -16.25
N ILE A 698 -20.48 -15.64 -15.02
CA ILE A 698 -21.78 -15.29 -14.45
C ILE A 698 -21.68 -13.93 -13.74
N MET A 699 -22.60 -13.04 -14.07
CA MET A 699 -22.85 -11.78 -13.36
C MET A 699 -24.25 -11.76 -12.77
N VAL A 700 -24.38 -11.46 -11.48
CA VAL A 700 -25.67 -11.32 -10.80
C VAL A 700 -25.76 -9.97 -10.10
N LEU A 701 -26.67 -9.11 -10.54
CA LEU A 701 -27.03 -7.89 -9.83
C LEU A 701 -28.19 -8.16 -8.88
N VAL A 702 -28.10 -7.73 -7.63
CA VAL A 702 -29.15 -7.96 -6.61
C VAL A 702 -29.59 -6.63 -6.00
N GLY A 703 -30.82 -6.21 -6.24
CA GLY A 703 -31.33 -4.95 -5.64
C GLY A 703 -32.38 -4.22 -6.46
N SER A 704 -32.20 -2.90 -6.70
CA SER A 704 -33.13 -2.01 -7.38
C SER A 704 -32.69 -1.70 -8.81
N ALA A 705 -33.60 -1.80 -9.75
CA ALA A 705 -33.38 -1.38 -11.15
C ALA A 705 -33.13 0.14 -11.25
N ASP A 706 -33.74 0.95 -10.36
CA ASP A 706 -33.53 2.41 -10.34
C ASP A 706 -32.08 2.75 -9.98
N VAL A 707 -31.44 1.96 -9.10
CA VAL A 707 -30.03 2.14 -8.78
C VAL A 707 -29.14 1.81 -10.00
N VAL A 708 -29.46 0.72 -10.71
CA VAL A 708 -28.73 0.36 -11.96
C VAL A 708 -28.91 1.49 -13.00
N TYR A 709 -30.13 1.99 -13.15
CA TYR A 709 -30.43 3.13 -14.04
C TYR A 709 -29.61 4.37 -13.65
N ASN A 710 -29.66 4.77 -12.39
CA ASN A 710 -28.92 5.94 -11.90
C ASN A 710 -27.42 5.79 -12.10
N MET A 711 -26.86 4.61 -11.82
CA MET A 711 -25.44 4.37 -12.07
C MET A 711 -25.10 4.45 -13.57
N THR A 712 -25.94 3.88 -14.44
CA THR A 712 -25.72 3.88 -15.88
C THR A 712 -25.81 5.28 -16.47
N MET A 713 -26.79 6.10 -16.03
CA MET A 713 -26.98 7.46 -16.56
C MET A 713 -25.98 8.44 -15.98
N ASN A 714 -25.46 8.19 -14.79
CA ASN A 714 -24.50 9.08 -14.15
C ASN A 714 -23.08 8.90 -14.75
N ASN A 715 -22.74 9.77 -15.68
CA ASN A 715 -21.40 9.86 -16.29
C ASN A 715 -20.49 10.87 -15.54
N SER A 716 -20.88 11.33 -14.35
CA SER A 716 -19.99 12.15 -13.53
C SER A 716 -18.83 11.29 -13.11
N ARG A 717 -17.83 11.20 -13.96
CA ARG A 717 -16.50 10.75 -13.55
C ARG A 717 -16.10 11.64 -12.38
N THR A 718 -15.57 11.05 -11.35
CA THR A 718 -14.96 11.83 -10.27
C THR A 718 -13.93 12.72 -10.95
N LYS A 719 -14.23 14.03 -11.10
CA LYS A 719 -13.32 14.97 -11.75
C LYS A 719 -12.07 15.06 -10.90
N ARG A 720 -11.01 14.47 -11.36
CA ARG A 720 -9.69 14.64 -10.76
C ARG A 720 -9.06 15.90 -11.33
N TYR A 721 -8.47 16.69 -10.47
CA TYR A 721 -7.60 17.77 -10.89
C TYR A 721 -6.22 17.16 -11.12
N THR A 722 -5.76 17.18 -12.37
CA THR A 722 -4.49 16.63 -12.83
C THR A 722 -3.83 17.61 -13.79
N ALA A 723 -2.51 17.66 -13.81
CA ALA A 723 -1.75 18.56 -14.67
C ALA A 723 -1.02 17.83 -15.81
N LEU A 724 -0.97 16.50 -15.83
CA LEU A 724 -0.25 15.72 -16.84
C LEU A 724 -0.68 16.09 -18.28
N LYS A 725 -2.00 16.16 -18.53
CA LYS A 725 -2.52 16.57 -19.83
C LYS A 725 -2.03 17.98 -20.20
N TYR A 726 -2.05 18.91 -19.27
CA TYR A 726 -1.62 20.29 -19.45
C TYR A 726 -0.14 20.34 -19.85
N PHE A 727 0.75 19.70 -19.09
CA PHE A 727 2.18 19.64 -19.39
C PHE A 727 2.51 18.96 -20.73
N LEU A 728 1.72 17.99 -21.16
CA LEU A 728 1.87 17.36 -22.47
C LEU A 728 1.50 18.27 -23.63
N THR A 729 0.52 19.17 -23.44
CA THR A 729 -0.03 20.04 -24.50
C THR A 729 0.61 21.43 -24.52
N GLU A 730 1.24 21.86 -23.43
CA GLU A 730 2.03 23.09 -23.47
C GLU A 730 3.17 22.95 -24.46
N ALA A 731 3.24 23.87 -25.38
CA ALA A 731 4.40 24.03 -26.23
C ALA A 731 5.60 24.38 -25.34
N GLU A 732 6.76 23.78 -25.60
CA GLU A 732 8.01 24.30 -25.05
C GLU A 732 8.11 25.76 -25.57
N ASP A 733 7.97 26.72 -24.68
CA ASP A 733 8.40 28.09 -24.99
C ASP A 733 9.91 28.02 -25.20
N ASP A 734 10.33 28.12 -26.48
CA ASP A 734 11.71 28.14 -26.95
C ASP A 734 12.54 29.28 -26.34
#